data_a09548f5b66ccc9116426acf6dfa9815
#
_entry.id   a09548f5b66ccc9116426acf6dfa9815
#
_cell.length_a   1.000
_cell.length_b   1.000
_cell.length_c   1.000
_cell.angle_alpha   90.00
_cell.angle_beta   90.00
_cell.angle_gamma   90.00
#
_symmetry.space_group_name_H-M   'P 1'
#
loop_
_entity.id
_entity.type
_entity.pdbx_description
1 polymer ?
#
loop_
_entity_poly.entity_id
_entity_poly.type
_entity_poly.pdbx_seq_one_letter_code
_entity_poly.pdbx_strand_id
1 'polypeptide(L)'
;MEAVSYWTLNVTILRATMSFSENYWSEFDCYVVLTLHTATARICRTKTVSNSRNPEWNETFTFRVPTQVKNVLEIKLCDEDSMTYDDLICTVLFDVSSLNIGKKETKSFPINPETHDELVVELELLQSKETTHEYFTNGILVAAPCSTLDINVDRPLSSDCIRDKVLKLRGAYPENQIFDATQKLRFHINRDLETELGMAPSDAAASIAPMEASTELHPLPAKYTGKVSLVIDQDTVDLDLETHECKEEHFAVRLNLDLPAQEKEYLKKREIVVEQALQELLGISPLLESSKVLTIAVVASGGGARAMTGMLGSLRGLQEIGVLDATSYITGVSGSTWAMSTLYQEAKWSQDIDSIISAAKDQMTKSVLSVFSPEKLQYYSEEMAERGNKGYIVSLLDMASLILEHLVFGKKVTSTLSGQQGAVNEGQNPLPIYTAVNMKDGCESEAEWCEFTPYEVGIQKYGAFVRTEDFGSEFFLGHMVKKLPEVRIPYLMGIWSSVFSFNLSQLWKIAMGYPPPWNPVLEPDVNSIEADSEPSNLDTSILNPTIASMLTNFFKDRPVIAEMYNFMRGLLLHREYNKHSNFNAWKAAHPDAFPNQLTPSDPTLCLVDSGHAINIGCVPVLRPERDVDVIICLSYSWDPDHILNVIKKTAAYCKDHDIPFPSADFASLEKEPQKEVYIFEDEENPEAPIVVHFPLVNVTYKHFKSPGVKRETAEEMKAGEVDVSTSSSPYTTKNMTYTKEDYEALVDLTTYNVLNNKESITKAIHKSLQRKASKINK
;
A
#
# COMPACT_ATOMS: atom_id res chain seq x y z
N MET A 1 25.29 4.25 -5.15
CA MET A 1 25.87 2.93 -4.85
C MET A 1 26.75 3.05 -3.61
N GLU A 2 26.81 2.01 -2.82
CA GLU A 2 27.60 1.97 -1.58
C GLU A 2 28.40 0.67 -1.53
N ALA A 3 29.66 0.76 -1.08
CA ALA A 3 30.55 -0.40 -0.97
C ALA A 3 30.16 -1.21 0.27
N VAL A 4 29.85 -2.49 0.08
CA VAL A 4 29.47 -3.44 1.12
C VAL A 4 30.61 -4.41 1.35
N SER A 5 31.11 -4.44 2.59
CA SER A 5 32.01 -5.47 3.10
C SER A 5 31.24 -6.53 3.87
N TYR A 6 31.93 -7.55 4.35
CA TYR A 6 31.28 -8.67 5.03
C TYR A 6 31.88 -8.91 6.40
N TRP A 7 31.02 -9.40 7.31
CA TRP A 7 31.42 -10.02 8.55
C TRP A 7 31.18 -11.54 8.47
N THR A 8 31.91 -12.28 9.28
CA THR A 8 31.64 -13.69 9.55
C THR A 8 31.03 -13.78 10.95
N LEU A 9 29.79 -14.24 11.03
CA LEU A 9 29.09 -14.47 12.30
C LEU A 9 29.11 -15.96 12.62
N ASN A 10 29.76 -16.34 13.72
CA ASN A 10 29.70 -17.68 14.29
C ASN A 10 28.64 -17.70 15.40
N VAL A 11 27.71 -18.62 15.31
CA VAL A 11 26.62 -18.83 16.27
C VAL A 11 26.71 -20.23 16.81
N THR A 12 27.05 -20.38 18.08
CA THR A 12 27.11 -21.69 18.74
C THR A 12 25.93 -21.82 19.70
N ILE A 13 25.03 -22.74 19.39
CA ILE A 13 23.93 -23.10 20.30
C ILE A 13 24.47 -24.03 21.37
N LEU A 14 24.53 -23.52 22.60
CA LEU A 14 25.14 -24.28 23.72
C LEU A 14 24.12 -25.20 24.38
N ARG A 15 23.11 -24.64 25.03
CA ARG A 15 22.13 -25.40 25.81
C ARG A 15 20.85 -24.58 26.03
N ALA A 16 19.78 -25.27 26.43
CA ALA A 16 18.62 -24.64 27.05
C ALA A 16 18.32 -25.26 28.42
N THR A 17 17.61 -24.51 29.25
CA THR A 17 17.07 -24.95 30.53
C THR A 17 15.58 -24.66 30.56
N MET A 18 14.76 -25.68 30.85
CA MET A 18 13.29 -25.56 30.78
C MET A 18 12.66 -26.17 32.04
N SER A 19 11.77 -25.38 32.65
CA SER A 19 10.99 -25.82 33.81
C SER A 19 9.69 -26.50 33.33
N PHE A 20 9.06 -27.25 34.25
CA PHE A 20 7.81 -27.94 33.96
C PHE A 20 6.61 -26.98 33.89
N SER A 21 5.79 -27.13 32.86
CA SER A 21 4.41 -26.69 32.89
C SER A 21 3.53 -27.89 33.28
N GLU A 22 2.57 -27.72 34.19
CA GLU A 22 1.68 -28.80 34.69
C GLU A 22 0.85 -29.49 33.59
N ASN A 23 0.91 -28.99 32.35
CA ASN A 23 0.16 -29.46 31.19
C ASN A 23 0.92 -30.41 30.25
N TYR A 24 2.23 -30.63 30.43
CA TYR A 24 3.03 -31.51 29.59
C TYR A 24 3.36 -32.83 30.29
N TRP A 25 2.93 -33.95 29.71
CA TRP A 25 3.09 -35.31 30.22
C TRP A 25 4.39 -35.97 29.77
N SER A 26 5.13 -35.36 28.80
CA SER A 26 6.39 -35.85 28.25
C SER A 26 7.52 -34.85 28.44
N GLU A 27 8.76 -35.31 28.41
CA GLU A 27 9.94 -34.47 28.26
C GLU A 27 10.03 -34.01 26.80
N PHE A 28 10.69 -32.86 26.57
CA PHE A 28 10.78 -32.22 25.27
C PHE A 28 11.79 -32.90 24.35
N ASP A 29 11.50 -32.97 23.05
CA ASP A 29 12.40 -33.36 21.97
C ASP A 29 12.89 -32.10 21.22
N CYS A 30 13.87 -31.39 21.85
CA CYS A 30 14.21 -30.03 21.45
C CYS A 30 15.22 -29.94 20.33
N TYR A 31 14.98 -28.99 19.44
CA TYR A 31 15.95 -28.50 18.46
C TYR A 31 15.86 -26.98 18.29
N VAL A 32 16.90 -26.38 17.72
CA VAL A 32 16.95 -24.93 17.44
C VAL A 32 17.07 -24.69 15.94
N VAL A 33 16.25 -23.78 15.43
CA VAL A 33 16.32 -23.28 14.05
C VAL A 33 16.91 -21.87 14.07
N LEU A 34 17.88 -21.63 13.20
CA LEU A 34 18.49 -20.32 12.96
C LEU A 34 18.12 -19.82 11.58
N THR A 35 17.65 -18.58 11.52
CA THR A 35 17.33 -17.89 10.27
C THR A 35 18.00 -16.52 10.24
N LEU A 36 18.77 -16.24 9.21
CA LEU A 36 19.37 -14.95 8.94
C LEU A 36 19.16 -14.59 7.46
N HIS A 37 18.01 -14.06 7.14
CA HIS A 37 17.52 -13.81 5.78
C HIS A 37 18.45 -12.96 4.90
N THR A 38 19.31 -12.15 5.53
CA THR A 38 20.28 -11.29 4.85
C THR A 38 21.57 -12.02 4.44
N ALA A 39 21.80 -13.23 4.97
CA ALA A 39 22.99 -14.02 4.75
C ALA A 39 22.72 -15.35 4.04
N THR A 40 21.62 -16.02 4.37
CA THR A 40 21.27 -17.33 3.83
C THR A 40 19.76 -17.52 3.74
N ALA A 41 19.32 -18.16 2.67
CA ALA A 41 17.96 -18.68 2.54
C ALA A 41 17.86 -20.15 3.01
N ARG A 42 18.98 -20.76 3.39
CA ARG A 42 19.05 -22.12 3.93
C ARG A 42 18.50 -22.15 5.36
N ILE A 43 17.80 -23.23 5.70
CA ILE A 43 17.37 -23.48 7.07
C ILE A 43 18.53 -24.14 7.83
N CYS A 44 19.07 -23.45 8.84
CA CYS A 44 20.06 -23.99 9.74
C CYS A 44 19.36 -24.56 10.98
N ARG A 45 19.50 -25.86 11.23
CA ARG A 45 18.84 -26.58 12.32
C ARG A 45 19.86 -27.43 13.09
N THR A 46 19.81 -27.39 14.43
CA THR A 46 20.56 -28.33 15.28
C THR A 46 19.97 -29.73 15.19
N LYS A 47 20.70 -30.72 15.68
CA LYS A 47 20.13 -32.03 15.95
C LYS A 47 19.07 -31.94 17.03
N THR A 48 18.10 -32.85 16.98
CA THR A 48 17.10 -32.96 18.04
C THR A 48 17.73 -33.69 19.25
N VAL A 49 17.55 -33.12 20.42
CA VAL A 49 17.90 -33.72 21.71
C VAL A 49 16.61 -34.21 22.35
N SER A 50 16.40 -35.54 22.31
CA SER A 50 15.13 -36.11 22.77
C SER A 50 15.08 -36.30 24.28
N ASN A 51 13.85 -36.17 24.83
CA ASN A 51 13.51 -36.42 26.22
C ASN A 51 14.40 -35.66 27.22
N SER A 52 14.62 -34.37 27.02
CA SER A 52 15.50 -33.58 27.87
C SER A 52 14.91 -32.21 28.25
N ARG A 53 15.01 -31.88 29.53
CA ARG A 53 14.71 -30.53 30.06
C ARG A 53 15.90 -29.59 29.99
N ASN A 54 17.10 -30.17 29.83
CA ASN A 54 18.34 -29.42 29.72
C ASN A 54 19.11 -29.92 28.49
N PRO A 55 18.55 -29.70 27.26
CA PRO A 55 19.22 -30.12 26.04
C PRO A 55 20.53 -29.36 25.85
N GLU A 56 21.59 -30.08 25.46
CA GLU A 56 22.89 -29.54 25.09
C GLU A 56 23.22 -29.92 23.67
N TRP A 57 23.53 -28.91 22.83
CA TRP A 57 23.84 -29.11 21.41
C TRP A 57 25.34 -28.92 21.14
N ASN A 58 25.92 -27.80 21.58
CA ASN A 58 27.29 -27.38 21.27
C ASN A 58 27.59 -27.38 19.77
N GLU A 59 26.59 -26.99 18.95
CA GLU A 59 26.68 -26.92 17.50
C GLU A 59 26.90 -25.50 17.02
N THR A 60 27.83 -25.31 16.08
CA THR A 60 28.20 -24.00 15.54
C THR A 60 27.77 -23.85 14.10
N PHE A 61 27.13 -22.72 13.81
CA PHE A 61 26.74 -22.29 12.46
C PHE A 61 27.46 -21.01 12.09
N THR A 62 27.89 -20.91 10.84
CA THR A 62 28.65 -19.76 10.35
C THR A 62 27.89 -19.06 9.23
N PHE A 63 27.76 -17.72 9.33
CA PHE A 63 27.05 -16.89 8.36
C PHE A 63 27.98 -15.82 7.81
N ARG A 64 27.88 -15.57 6.49
CA ARG A 64 28.52 -14.44 5.82
C ARG A 64 27.55 -13.27 5.77
N VAL A 65 27.84 -12.20 6.50
CA VAL A 65 26.88 -11.12 6.84
C VAL A 65 27.27 -9.81 6.16
N PRO A 66 26.42 -9.21 5.32
CA PRO A 66 26.69 -7.92 4.71
C PRO A 66 26.63 -6.77 5.73
N THR A 67 27.64 -5.87 5.75
CA THR A 67 27.79 -4.85 6.80
C THR A 67 26.85 -3.67 6.70
N GLN A 68 26.32 -3.37 5.51
CA GLN A 68 25.45 -2.21 5.27
C GLN A 68 23.96 -2.54 5.41
N VAL A 69 23.64 -3.79 5.69
CA VAL A 69 22.28 -4.29 5.83
C VAL A 69 21.94 -4.48 7.31
N LYS A 70 20.69 -4.28 7.67
CA LYS A 70 20.19 -4.59 9.02
C LYS A 70 20.07 -6.10 9.17
N ASN A 71 20.96 -6.68 9.95
CA ASN A 71 21.06 -8.11 10.17
C ASN A 71 20.40 -8.49 11.50
N VAL A 72 19.30 -9.23 11.44
CA VAL A 72 18.59 -9.76 12.60
C VAL A 72 18.60 -11.29 12.54
N LEU A 73 19.28 -11.90 13.50
CA LEU A 73 19.29 -13.35 13.69
C LEU A 73 18.02 -13.75 14.43
N GLU A 74 17.22 -14.59 13.79
CA GLU A 74 16.06 -15.23 14.39
C GLU A 74 16.47 -16.63 14.90
N ILE A 75 16.22 -16.89 16.18
CA ILE A 75 16.52 -18.16 16.85
C ILE A 75 15.19 -18.73 17.35
N LYS A 76 14.77 -19.86 16.82
CA LYS A 76 13.55 -20.56 17.25
C LYS A 76 13.91 -21.83 17.98
N LEU A 77 13.41 -21.98 19.21
CA LEU A 77 13.45 -23.23 19.95
C LEU A 77 12.13 -23.95 19.72
N CYS A 78 12.21 -25.19 19.23
CA CYS A 78 11.06 -26.02 18.87
C CYS A 78 11.10 -27.35 19.58
N ASP A 79 9.92 -27.96 19.79
CA ASP A 79 9.71 -29.31 20.25
C ASP A 79 9.27 -30.17 19.06
N GLU A 80 9.98 -31.27 18.77
CA GLU A 80 9.71 -32.14 17.64
C GLU A 80 8.62 -33.16 17.99
N ASP A 81 7.49 -33.06 17.33
CA ASP A 81 6.36 -33.96 17.51
C ASP A 81 6.30 -35.01 16.39
N SER A 82 6.30 -36.29 16.76
CA SER A 82 6.24 -37.39 15.81
C SER A 82 4.88 -37.62 15.13
N MET A 83 3.80 -36.99 15.64
CA MET A 83 2.42 -37.22 15.17
C MET A 83 1.67 -35.95 14.75
N THR A 84 2.18 -34.75 15.07
CA THR A 84 1.58 -33.46 14.79
C THR A 84 2.60 -32.52 14.17
N TYR A 85 2.26 -31.23 14.05
CA TYR A 85 3.24 -30.19 13.70
C TYR A 85 4.11 -29.91 14.93
N ASP A 86 5.41 -29.65 14.69
CA ASP A 86 6.35 -29.29 15.75
C ASP A 86 5.89 -28.02 16.49
N ASP A 87 5.97 -28.06 17.82
CA ASP A 87 5.54 -26.95 18.65
C ASP A 87 6.67 -25.90 18.81
N LEU A 88 6.33 -24.63 18.53
CA LEU A 88 7.24 -23.51 18.75
C LEU A 88 7.23 -23.12 20.23
N ILE A 89 8.36 -23.30 20.92
CA ILE A 89 8.50 -22.93 22.35
C ILE A 89 8.78 -21.43 22.50
N CYS A 90 9.79 -20.89 21.80
CA CYS A 90 10.10 -19.47 21.81
C CYS A 90 10.80 -18.99 20.54
N THR A 91 10.68 -17.69 20.26
CA THR A 91 11.42 -17.00 19.21
C THR A 91 12.24 -15.87 19.82
N VAL A 92 13.54 -15.84 19.53
CA VAL A 92 14.45 -14.76 19.90
C VAL A 92 14.86 -14.01 18.63
N LEU A 93 14.72 -12.69 18.63
CA LEU A 93 15.21 -11.80 17.59
C LEU A 93 16.44 -11.06 18.11
N PHE A 94 17.59 -11.25 17.48
CA PHE A 94 18.86 -10.71 17.92
C PHE A 94 19.51 -9.82 16.87
N ASP A 95 19.76 -8.55 17.22
CA ASP A 95 20.45 -7.60 16.36
C ASP A 95 21.95 -7.87 16.35
N VAL A 96 22.47 -8.36 15.23
CA VAL A 96 23.89 -8.69 15.03
C VAL A 96 24.80 -7.48 15.24
N SER A 97 24.30 -6.27 14.94
CA SER A 97 25.09 -5.03 15.08
C SER A 97 25.43 -4.68 16.56
N SER A 98 24.78 -5.35 17.51
CA SER A 98 25.06 -5.18 18.95
C SER A 98 26.35 -5.90 19.42
N LEU A 99 26.93 -6.75 18.58
CA LEU A 99 28.15 -7.50 18.91
C LEU A 99 29.42 -6.67 18.67
N ASN A 100 30.42 -6.89 19.53
CA ASN A 100 31.75 -6.33 19.33
C ASN A 100 32.60 -7.21 18.41
N ILE A 101 33.15 -6.63 17.36
CA ILE A 101 33.97 -7.35 16.37
C ILE A 101 35.22 -7.94 17.07
N GLY A 102 35.49 -9.21 16.81
CA GLY A 102 36.64 -9.95 17.35
C GLY A 102 36.49 -10.40 18.80
N LYS A 103 35.30 -10.24 19.39
CA LYS A 103 35.00 -10.69 20.75
C LYS A 103 33.93 -11.79 20.72
N LYS A 104 34.22 -12.87 21.45
CA LYS A 104 33.30 -13.96 21.69
C LYS A 104 32.40 -13.60 22.89
N GLU A 105 31.10 -13.59 22.71
CA GLU A 105 30.11 -13.19 23.71
C GLU A 105 29.08 -14.32 23.92
N THR A 106 28.91 -14.72 25.19
CA THR A 106 27.83 -15.65 25.56
C THR A 106 26.61 -14.85 26.00
N LYS A 107 25.47 -15.12 25.38
CA LYS A 107 24.18 -14.49 25.70
C LYS A 107 23.21 -15.54 26.23
N SER A 108 22.46 -15.16 27.23
CA SER A 108 21.34 -15.94 27.75
C SER A 108 20.04 -15.21 27.38
N PHE A 109 19.14 -15.94 26.75
CA PHE A 109 17.83 -15.44 26.33
C PHE A 109 16.74 -16.11 27.18
N PRO A 110 15.89 -15.36 27.88
CA PRO A 110 14.79 -15.92 28.63
C PRO A 110 13.78 -16.58 27.70
N ILE A 111 13.44 -17.83 27.96
CA ILE A 111 12.38 -18.56 27.25
C ILE A 111 11.02 -18.18 27.83
N ASN A 112 10.94 -18.15 29.18
CA ASN A 112 9.76 -17.70 29.90
C ASN A 112 10.20 -16.70 31.00
N PRO A 113 9.67 -15.46 30.99
CA PRO A 113 10.04 -14.44 32.00
C PRO A 113 9.63 -14.80 33.44
N GLU A 114 8.64 -15.68 33.63
CA GLU A 114 8.13 -16.07 34.95
C GLU A 114 8.92 -17.23 35.57
N THR A 115 9.70 -17.95 34.78
CA THR A 115 10.55 -19.04 35.18
C THR A 115 12.02 -18.66 34.91
N HIS A 116 12.97 -19.42 35.41
CA HIS A 116 14.40 -19.23 35.09
C HIS A 116 14.81 -20.00 33.82
N ASP A 117 13.86 -20.20 32.93
CA ASP A 117 14.10 -20.91 31.67
C ASP A 117 14.88 -20.01 30.70
N GLU A 118 15.97 -20.54 30.17
CA GLU A 118 16.89 -19.78 29.33
C GLU A 118 17.44 -20.61 28.19
N LEU A 119 17.68 -19.95 27.05
CA LEU A 119 18.46 -20.46 25.92
C LEU A 119 19.83 -19.76 25.93
N VAL A 120 20.91 -20.53 25.97
CA VAL A 120 22.29 -20.01 26.06
C VAL A 120 22.98 -20.20 24.71
N VAL A 121 23.43 -19.07 24.12
CA VAL A 121 24.06 -19.00 22.80
C VAL A 121 25.38 -18.25 22.90
N GLU A 122 26.42 -18.76 22.26
CA GLU A 122 27.71 -18.07 22.11
C GLU A 122 27.77 -17.48 20.69
N LEU A 123 28.13 -16.20 20.62
CA LEU A 123 28.16 -15.40 19.39
C LEU A 123 29.54 -14.78 19.19
N GLU A 124 30.07 -14.84 17.98
CA GLU A 124 31.35 -14.23 17.64
C GLU A 124 31.25 -13.57 16.27
N LEU A 125 31.53 -12.26 16.18
CA LEU A 125 31.52 -11.50 14.95
C LEU A 125 32.95 -11.17 14.53
N LEU A 126 33.37 -11.62 13.35
CA LEU A 126 34.70 -11.44 12.80
C LEU A 126 34.66 -10.63 11.51
N GLN A 127 35.67 -9.81 11.27
CA GLN A 127 35.81 -9.09 10.01
C GLN A 127 36.27 -10.05 8.90
N SER A 128 35.53 -10.10 7.79
CA SER A 128 35.93 -10.84 6.60
C SER A 128 36.98 -10.06 5.80
N LYS A 129 37.87 -10.80 5.12
CA LYS A 129 38.86 -10.25 4.18
C LYS A 129 38.41 -10.30 2.73
N GLU A 130 37.15 -10.62 2.50
CA GLU A 130 36.59 -10.70 1.13
C GLU A 130 36.55 -9.36 0.43
N THR A 131 36.49 -9.40 -0.90
CA THR A 131 36.32 -8.21 -1.74
C THR A 131 34.95 -7.57 -1.49
N THR A 132 34.91 -6.24 -1.48
CA THR A 132 33.66 -5.48 -1.37
C THR A 132 32.87 -5.55 -2.67
N HIS A 133 31.53 -5.60 -2.54
CA HIS A 133 30.61 -5.43 -3.66
C HIS A 133 29.90 -4.07 -3.55
N GLU A 134 29.39 -3.56 -4.66
CA GLU A 134 28.60 -2.33 -4.68
C GLU A 134 27.10 -2.66 -4.69
N TYR A 135 26.36 -2.03 -3.77
CA TYR A 135 24.90 -2.16 -3.65
C TYR A 135 24.22 -0.83 -3.94
N PHE A 136 23.07 -0.87 -4.61
CA PHE A 136 22.23 0.31 -4.74
C PHE A 136 21.49 0.55 -3.44
N THR A 137 21.44 1.81 -2.98
CA THR A 137 20.73 2.19 -1.75
C THR A 137 20.26 3.64 -1.78
N ASN A 138 19.17 3.91 -1.09
CA ASN A 138 18.71 5.25 -0.73
C ASN A 138 18.88 5.56 0.77
N GLY A 139 19.64 4.73 1.51
CA GLY A 139 19.82 4.83 2.95
C GLY A 139 18.71 4.14 3.77
N ILE A 140 17.61 3.73 3.16
CA ILE A 140 16.52 2.95 3.77
C ILE A 140 16.53 1.52 3.22
N LEU A 141 16.47 1.39 1.91
CA LEU A 141 16.52 0.10 1.21
C LEU A 141 17.86 -0.12 0.54
N VAL A 142 18.22 -1.39 0.44
CA VAL A 142 19.46 -1.85 -0.20
C VAL A 142 19.09 -2.93 -1.21
N ALA A 143 19.58 -2.77 -2.45
CA ALA A 143 19.47 -3.77 -3.50
C ALA A 143 20.80 -4.50 -3.64
N ALA A 144 20.83 -5.77 -3.24
CA ALA A 144 21.96 -6.66 -3.46
C ALA A 144 22.11 -6.98 -4.97
N PRO A 145 23.30 -7.39 -5.43
CA PRO A 145 23.52 -7.75 -6.83
C PRO A 145 22.62 -8.90 -7.28
N CYS A 146 21.88 -8.69 -8.36
CA CYS A 146 21.00 -9.68 -8.97
C CYS A 146 21.71 -10.45 -10.10
N SER A 147 21.46 -11.75 -10.18
CA SER A 147 21.81 -12.59 -11.33
C SER A 147 20.63 -13.49 -11.69
N THR A 148 20.56 -13.90 -12.96
CA THR A 148 19.73 -15.05 -13.34
C THR A 148 20.55 -16.32 -13.21
N LEU A 149 19.92 -17.38 -12.70
CA LEU A 149 20.44 -18.74 -12.69
C LEU A 149 19.60 -19.58 -13.64
N ASP A 150 20.22 -20.04 -14.70
CA ASP A 150 19.63 -20.96 -15.66
C ASP A 150 20.03 -22.38 -15.29
N ILE A 151 19.04 -23.27 -15.18
CA ILE A 151 19.22 -24.68 -14.83
C ILE A 151 18.73 -25.56 -15.97
N ASN A 152 19.61 -26.42 -16.48
CA ASN A 152 19.31 -27.42 -17.49
C ASN A 152 19.53 -28.85 -16.92
N VAL A 153 18.74 -29.79 -17.37
CA VAL A 153 18.94 -31.22 -17.02
C VAL A 153 19.88 -31.84 -18.03
N ASP A 154 21.00 -32.41 -17.56
CA ASP A 154 22.06 -32.97 -18.45
C ASP A 154 21.60 -34.28 -19.15
N ARG A 155 20.63 -35.02 -18.60
CA ARG A 155 20.13 -36.27 -19.19
C ARG A 155 18.62 -36.40 -19.06
N PRO A 156 17.92 -36.93 -20.07
CA PRO A 156 16.52 -37.27 -19.95
C PRO A 156 16.35 -38.39 -18.92
N LEU A 157 15.63 -38.09 -17.85
CA LEU A 157 15.26 -39.03 -16.80
C LEU A 157 14.03 -39.84 -17.18
N SER A 158 13.86 -41.01 -16.55
CA SER A 158 12.60 -41.74 -16.65
C SER A 158 11.45 -40.86 -16.16
N SER A 159 10.36 -40.81 -16.91
CA SER A 159 9.22 -39.93 -16.65
C SER A 159 8.54 -40.11 -15.29
N ASP A 160 8.82 -41.19 -14.59
CA ASP A 160 8.14 -41.54 -13.34
C ASP A 160 8.81 -40.91 -12.10
N CYS A 161 10.12 -40.64 -12.11
CA CYS A 161 10.84 -40.04 -10.97
C CYS A 161 10.60 -38.52 -10.84
N ILE A 162 10.17 -37.88 -11.91
CA ILE A 162 10.01 -36.40 -11.97
C ILE A 162 8.55 -35.95 -12.12
N ARG A 163 7.63 -36.92 -12.27
CA ARG A 163 6.21 -36.57 -12.38
C ARG A 163 5.75 -35.95 -11.06
N ASP A 164 5.06 -34.83 -11.17
CA ASP A 164 4.49 -34.07 -10.04
C ASP A 164 5.53 -33.50 -9.04
N LYS A 165 6.75 -33.19 -9.52
CA LYS A 165 7.78 -32.53 -8.71
C LYS A 165 8.06 -31.11 -9.21
N VAL A 166 8.47 -30.27 -8.27
CA VAL A 166 8.96 -28.92 -8.53
C VAL A 166 10.43 -28.79 -8.15
N LEU A 167 11.18 -28.07 -8.97
CA LEU A 167 12.52 -27.64 -8.60
C LEU A 167 12.37 -26.37 -7.73
N LYS A 168 12.91 -26.44 -6.52
CA LYS A 168 12.85 -25.38 -5.52
C LYS A 168 14.22 -24.78 -5.29
N LEU A 169 14.32 -23.45 -5.41
CA LEU A 169 15.53 -22.70 -5.09
C LEU A 169 15.18 -21.65 -4.04
N ARG A 170 15.59 -21.88 -2.80
CA ARG A 170 15.23 -21.00 -1.68
C ARG A 170 15.79 -19.59 -1.86
N GLY A 171 14.98 -18.58 -1.55
CA GLY A 171 15.35 -17.15 -1.66
C GLY A 171 15.52 -16.64 -3.09
N ALA A 172 15.13 -17.42 -4.10
CA ALA A 172 15.10 -17.00 -5.50
C ALA A 172 13.71 -16.52 -5.92
N TYR A 173 13.62 -16.01 -7.14
CA TYR A 173 12.36 -15.66 -7.79
C TYR A 173 12.28 -16.20 -9.23
N PRO A 174 11.21 -16.94 -9.60
CA PRO A 174 10.29 -17.60 -8.67
C PRO A 174 11.01 -18.64 -7.82
N GLU A 175 10.53 -18.93 -6.61
CA GLU A 175 11.18 -19.91 -5.73
C GLU A 175 10.96 -21.36 -6.19
N ASN A 176 9.78 -21.63 -6.76
CA ASN A 176 9.38 -22.95 -7.23
C ASN A 176 9.08 -22.92 -8.73
N GLN A 177 9.56 -23.92 -9.45
CA GLN A 177 9.21 -24.14 -10.86
C GLN A 177 8.90 -25.60 -11.11
N ILE A 178 7.84 -25.88 -11.90
CA ILE A 178 7.51 -27.25 -12.32
C ILE A 178 8.70 -27.81 -13.05
N PHE A 179 9.14 -28.97 -12.63
CA PHE A 179 10.28 -29.63 -13.22
C PHE A 179 9.92 -30.15 -14.61
N ASP A 180 10.56 -29.59 -15.64
CA ASP A 180 10.44 -30.05 -17.03
C ASP A 180 11.83 -30.30 -17.60
N ALA A 181 12.14 -31.60 -17.84
CA ALA A 181 13.43 -31.98 -18.35
C ALA A 181 13.71 -31.47 -19.79
N THR A 182 12.71 -30.92 -20.47
CA THR A 182 12.85 -30.40 -21.84
C THR A 182 13.03 -28.89 -21.88
N GLN A 183 12.83 -28.17 -20.77
CA GLN A 183 12.90 -26.75 -20.69
C GLN A 183 14.04 -26.27 -19.79
N LYS A 184 14.61 -25.16 -20.16
CA LYS A 184 15.55 -24.40 -19.34
C LYS A 184 14.76 -23.67 -18.24
N LEU A 185 15.05 -23.98 -16.97
CA LEU A 185 14.45 -23.31 -15.83
C LEU A 185 15.27 -22.09 -15.44
N ARG A 186 14.64 -20.94 -15.29
CA ARG A 186 15.30 -19.67 -14.96
C ARG A 186 14.84 -19.12 -13.64
N PHE A 187 15.79 -18.88 -12.73
CA PHE A 187 15.61 -18.25 -11.44
C PHE A 187 16.34 -16.90 -11.39
N HIS A 188 15.78 -15.92 -10.68
CA HIS A 188 16.49 -14.69 -10.32
C HIS A 188 16.99 -14.84 -8.89
N ILE A 189 18.25 -14.58 -8.66
CA ILE A 189 18.93 -14.83 -7.38
C ILE A 189 19.64 -13.59 -6.86
N ASN A 190 19.69 -13.47 -5.52
CA ASN A 190 20.67 -12.62 -4.87
C ASN A 190 22.04 -13.32 -4.97
N ARG A 191 22.97 -12.71 -5.69
CA ARG A 191 24.29 -13.30 -5.97
C ARG A 191 25.12 -13.54 -4.72
N ASP A 192 24.89 -12.76 -3.66
CA ASP A 192 25.64 -12.81 -2.41
C ASP A 192 25.01 -13.68 -1.33
N LEU A 193 23.83 -14.26 -1.61
CA LEU A 193 23.09 -15.09 -0.68
C LEU A 193 23.48 -16.57 -0.80
N GLU A 194 23.75 -17.21 0.32
CA GLU A 194 23.77 -18.68 0.40
C GLU A 194 22.36 -19.23 0.20
N THR A 195 22.20 -20.25 -0.62
CA THR A 195 20.89 -20.83 -0.92
C THR A 195 20.92 -22.35 -0.94
N GLU A 196 19.78 -22.96 -1.08
CA GLU A 196 19.57 -24.40 -1.17
C GLU A 196 18.71 -24.72 -2.40
N LEU A 197 19.25 -25.58 -3.26
CA LEU A 197 18.56 -26.08 -4.45
C LEU A 197 18.10 -27.52 -4.20
N GLY A 198 16.84 -27.81 -4.45
CA GLY A 198 16.33 -29.15 -4.24
C GLY A 198 15.02 -29.44 -4.97
N MET A 199 14.51 -30.65 -4.79
CA MET A 199 13.23 -31.07 -5.31
C MET A 199 12.21 -31.26 -4.20
N ALA A 200 10.97 -30.85 -4.47
CA ALA A 200 9.83 -31.02 -3.58
C ALA A 200 8.61 -31.53 -4.38
N PRO A 201 7.64 -32.19 -3.73
CA PRO A 201 6.35 -32.51 -4.34
C PRO A 201 5.63 -31.24 -4.82
N SER A 202 4.87 -31.34 -5.92
CA SER A 202 4.15 -30.16 -6.49
C SER A 202 3.04 -29.63 -5.59
N ASP A 203 2.50 -30.45 -4.69
CA ASP A 203 1.52 -30.09 -3.68
C ASP A 203 2.15 -29.43 -2.44
N ALA A 204 3.46 -29.54 -2.27
CA ALA A 204 4.22 -28.86 -1.21
C ALA A 204 4.49 -27.37 -1.56
N ALA A 205 3.44 -26.61 -1.86
CA ALA A 205 3.53 -25.20 -2.26
C ALA A 205 4.02 -24.26 -1.12
N ALA A 206 4.03 -24.73 0.14
CA ALA A 206 4.52 -23.94 1.27
C ALA A 206 6.05 -23.77 1.23
N SER A 207 6.55 -22.58 1.41
CA SER A 207 8.00 -22.26 1.44
C SER A 207 8.78 -23.06 2.50
N ILE A 208 8.10 -23.60 3.50
CA ILE A 208 8.65 -24.33 4.66
C ILE A 208 8.69 -25.85 4.40
N ALA A 209 8.02 -26.38 3.35
CA ALA A 209 8.00 -27.81 3.11
C ALA A 209 9.43 -28.36 2.93
N PRO A 210 9.76 -29.51 3.56
CA PRO A 210 11.06 -30.14 3.40
C PRO A 210 11.28 -30.56 1.94
N MET A 211 12.50 -30.41 1.46
CA MET A 211 12.90 -30.95 0.15
C MET A 211 13.23 -32.43 0.29
N GLU A 212 12.81 -33.23 -0.67
CA GLU A 212 13.12 -34.69 -0.71
C GLU A 212 14.61 -34.92 -0.97
N ALA A 213 15.22 -34.08 -1.81
CA ALA A 213 16.64 -34.07 -2.09
C ALA A 213 17.08 -32.61 -2.25
N SER A 214 18.18 -32.22 -1.62
CA SER A 214 18.71 -30.89 -1.73
C SER A 214 20.23 -30.85 -1.72
N THR A 215 20.78 -29.72 -2.24
CA THR A 215 22.19 -29.38 -2.20
C THR A 215 22.36 -27.91 -1.87
N GLU A 216 23.39 -27.63 -1.09
CA GLU A 216 23.75 -26.26 -0.74
C GLU A 216 24.45 -25.57 -1.91
N LEU A 217 24.09 -24.32 -2.17
CA LEU A 217 24.75 -23.45 -3.12
C LEU A 217 25.35 -22.26 -2.39
N HIS A 218 26.66 -22.17 -2.40
CA HIS A 218 27.36 -20.96 -1.94
C HIS A 218 27.09 -19.77 -2.90
N PRO A 219 27.36 -18.53 -2.47
CA PRO A 219 27.22 -17.37 -3.34
C PRO A 219 27.84 -17.58 -4.71
N LEU A 220 27.03 -17.44 -5.77
CA LEU A 220 27.42 -17.75 -7.13
C LEU A 220 27.94 -16.49 -7.85
N PRO A 221 29.20 -16.47 -8.35
CA PRO A 221 29.71 -15.34 -9.14
C PRO A 221 28.89 -15.11 -10.41
N ALA A 222 28.93 -13.87 -10.94
CA ALA A 222 28.44 -13.61 -12.27
C ALA A 222 29.23 -14.44 -13.31
N LYS A 223 28.54 -14.99 -14.30
CA LYS A 223 29.12 -15.87 -15.35
C LYS A 223 29.72 -17.17 -14.79
N TYR A 224 29.13 -17.71 -13.75
CA TYR A 224 29.46 -19.05 -13.24
C TYR A 224 28.86 -20.12 -14.14
N THR A 225 29.62 -21.19 -14.35
CA THR A 225 29.14 -22.45 -14.94
C THR A 225 29.55 -23.59 -14.04
N GLY A 226 28.65 -24.51 -13.75
CA GLY A 226 28.92 -25.64 -12.86
C GLY A 226 27.87 -26.73 -12.99
N LYS A 227 28.10 -27.81 -12.28
CA LYS A 227 27.16 -28.96 -12.20
C LYS A 227 26.88 -29.27 -10.75
N VAL A 228 25.64 -29.67 -10.48
CA VAL A 228 25.22 -30.24 -9.20
C VAL A 228 24.41 -31.48 -9.45
N SER A 229 24.48 -32.43 -8.52
CA SER A 229 23.71 -33.72 -8.59
C SER A 229 22.76 -33.78 -7.40
N LEU A 230 21.50 -34.09 -7.68
CA LEU A 230 20.48 -34.36 -6.66
C LEU A 230 20.21 -35.88 -6.66
N VAL A 231 20.22 -36.47 -5.47
CA VAL A 231 19.92 -37.93 -5.32
C VAL A 231 18.48 -38.05 -4.84
N ILE A 232 17.63 -38.65 -5.67
CA ILE A 232 16.20 -38.85 -5.39
C ILE A 232 15.95 -40.34 -5.38
N ASP A 233 15.61 -40.90 -4.24
CA ASP A 233 15.48 -42.36 -4.03
C ASP A 233 16.76 -43.09 -4.43
N GLN A 234 16.79 -43.73 -5.61
CA GLN A 234 17.94 -44.46 -6.17
C GLN A 234 18.49 -43.81 -7.43
N ASP A 235 17.87 -42.73 -7.90
CA ASP A 235 18.26 -42.02 -9.12
C ASP A 235 19.06 -40.75 -8.82
N THR A 236 20.02 -40.45 -9.68
CA THR A 236 20.79 -39.20 -9.62
C THR A 236 20.40 -38.27 -10.77
N VAL A 237 20.01 -37.08 -10.45
CA VAL A 237 19.68 -36.02 -11.40
C VAL A 237 20.84 -35.03 -11.48
N ASP A 238 21.50 -34.99 -12.63
CA ASP A 238 22.56 -34.03 -12.89
C ASP A 238 21.99 -32.73 -13.50
N LEU A 239 22.31 -31.62 -12.89
CA LEU A 239 21.84 -30.28 -13.27
C LEU A 239 23.03 -29.44 -13.68
N ASP A 240 22.96 -28.85 -14.88
CA ASP A 240 23.89 -27.82 -15.34
C ASP A 240 23.41 -26.45 -14.90
N LEU A 241 24.29 -25.73 -14.23
CA LEU A 241 24.04 -24.38 -13.70
C LEU A 241 24.80 -23.35 -14.51
N GLU A 242 24.13 -22.28 -14.93
CA GLU A 242 24.73 -21.15 -15.62
C GLU A 242 24.17 -19.84 -15.08
N THR A 243 25.04 -18.92 -14.60
CA THR A 243 24.61 -17.61 -14.13
C THR A 243 24.89 -16.51 -15.14
N HIS A 244 23.94 -15.56 -15.22
CA HIS A 244 24.09 -14.34 -16.00
C HIS A 244 23.78 -13.13 -15.13
N GLU A 245 24.56 -12.07 -15.25
CA GLU A 245 24.33 -10.83 -14.53
C GLU A 245 23.05 -10.15 -15.02
N CYS A 246 22.19 -9.69 -14.10
CA CYS A 246 21.07 -8.84 -14.46
C CYS A 246 21.60 -7.48 -14.92
N LYS A 247 21.16 -7.02 -16.09
CA LYS A 247 21.60 -5.76 -16.63
C LYS A 247 21.05 -4.58 -15.81
N GLU A 248 21.87 -3.55 -15.59
CA GLU A 248 21.44 -2.33 -14.88
C GLU A 248 20.22 -1.66 -15.53
N GLU A 249 20.06 -1.74 -16.85
CA GLU A 249 18.89 -1.22 -17.58
C GLU A 249 17.57 -1.85 -17.16
N HIS A 250 17.59 -3.03 -16.51
CA HIS A 250 16.42 -3.70 -15.97
C HIS A 250 16.14 -3.32 -14.50
N PHE A 251 17.00 -2.53 -13.87
CA PHE A 251 16.74 -1.98 -12.54
C PHE A 251 15.67 -0.90 -12.67
N ALA A 252 14.46 -1.24 -12.23
CA ALA A 252 13.26 -0.47 -12.54
C ALA A 252 12.60 0.15 -11.30
N VAL A 253 13.09 -0.17 -10.10
CA VAL A 253 12.64 0.45 -8.85
C VAL A 253 13.52 1.66 -8.54
N ARG A 254 12.93 2.84 -8.56
CA ARG A 254 13.63 4.07 -8.16
C ARG A 254 13.74 4.12 -6.64
N LEU A 255 14.96 4.03 -6.12
CA LEU A 255 15.27 4.16 -4.69
C LEU A 255 15.73 5.59 -4.42
N ASN A 256 14.79 6.48 -4.14
CA ASN A 256 15.05 7.88 -3.83
C ASN A 256 13.82 8.52 -3.20
N LEU A 257 14.01 9.35 -2.19
CA LEU A 257 12.93 10.12 -1.55
C LEU A 257 12.49 11.35 -2.36
N ASP A 258 13.36 11.85 -3.24
CA ASP A 258 13.07 13.03 -4.07
C ASP A 258 11.98 12.76 -5.11
N LEU A 259 11.37 13.83 -5.65
CA LEU A 259 10.35 13.73 -6.69
C LEU A 259 10.95 13.25 -8.02
N PRO A 260 10.20 12.52 -8.85
CA PRO A 260 10.66 12.11 -10.16
C PRO A 260 10.86 13.32 -11.09
N ALA A 261 11.72 13.16 -12.10
CA ALA A 261 12.03 14.24 -13.03
C ALA A 261 10.79 14.80 -13.75
N GLN A 262 9.83 13.92 -14.07
CA GLN A 262 8.59 14.29 -14.74
C GLN A 262 7.70 15.17 -13.84
N GLU A 263 7.57 14.87 -12.54
CA GLU A 263 6.81 15.71 -11.60
C GLU A 263 7.50 17.08 -11.43
N LYS A 264 8.82 17.12 -11.35
CA LYS A 264 9.58 18.38 -11.32
C LYS A 264 9.40 19.22 -12.58
N GLU A 265 9.33 18.59 -13.75
CA GLU A 265 9.06 19.29 -15.01
C GLU A 265 7.63 19.80 -15.06
N TYR A 266 6.66 18.99 -14.62
CA TYR A 266 5.27 19.41 -14.47
C TYR A 266 5.17 20.64 -13.57
N LEU A 267 5.80 20.64 -12.39
CA LEU A 267 5.75 21.76 -11.44
C LEU A 267 6.26 23.06 -12.07
N LYS A 268 7.33 23.02 -12.84
CA LYS A 268 7.85 24.22 -13.55
C LYS A 268 6.83 24.81 -14.53
N LYS A 269 6.09 23.96 -15.24
CA LYS A 269 5.03 24.42 -16.16
C LYS A 269 3.80 24.90 -15.40
N ARG A 270 3.42 24.17 -14.35
CA ARG A 270 2.26 24.52 -13.51
C ARG A 270 2.47 25.82 -12.75
N GLU A 271 3.68 26.10 -12.31
CA GLU A 271 4.05 27.33 -11.60
C GLU A 271 3.66 28.57 -12.40
N ILE A 272 3.78 28.57 -13.71
CA ILE A 272 3.38 29.68 -14.59
C ILE A 272 1.86 29.95 -14.50
N VAL A 273 1.06 28.87 -14.52
CA VAL A 273 -0.41 28.96 -14.41
C VAL A 273 -0.80 29.44 -13.03
N VAL A 274 -0.19 28.87 -11.99
CA VAL A 274 -0.44 29.24 -10.60
C VAL A 274 -0.08 30.70 -10.32
N GLU A 275 1.05 31.17 -10.83
CA GLU A 275 1.47 32.58 -10.68
C GLU A 275 0.42 33.54 -11.26
N GLN A 276 -0.02 33.27 -12.49
CA GLN A 276 -1.05 34.08 -13.12
C GLN A 276 -2.36 34.05 -12.32
N ALA A 277 -2.80 32.87 -11.90
CA ALA A 277 -4.03 32.71 -11.11
C ALA A 277 -3.95 33.44 -9.76
N LEU A 278 -2.79 33.42 -9.08
CA LEU A 278 -2.59 34.16 -7.83
C LEU A 278 -2.59 35.68 -8.03
N GLN A 279 -2.01 36.18 -9.11
CA GLN A 279 -2.05 37.60 -9.46
C GLN A 279 -3.48 38.07 -9.66
N GLU A 280 -4.29 37.31 -10.41
CA GLU A 280 -5.69 37.62 -10.64
C GLU A 280 -6.53 37.55 -9.34
N LEU A 281 -6.34 36.49 -8.56
CA LEU A 281 -7.07 36.23 -7.32
C LEU A 281 -6.82 37.30 -6.24
N LEU A 282 -5.55 37.72 -6.10
CA LEU A 282 -5.11 38.65 -5.05
C LEU A 282 -5.09 40.10 -5.53
N GLY A 283 -5.24 40.36 -6.82
CA GLY A 283 -5.13 41.71 -7.42
C GLY A 283 -3.73 42.32 -7.29
N ILE A 284 -2.69 41.49 -7.26
CA ILE A 284 -1.29 41.87 -7.09
C ILE A 284 -0.54 41.63 -8.41
N SER A 285 0.17 42.62 -8.92
CA SER A 285 1.01 42.45 -10.12
C SER A 285 2.22 43.43 -10.06
N PRO A 286 3.45 42.90 -10.22
CA PRO A 286 3.87 41.48 -10.18
C PRO A 286 3.80 40.92 -8.74
N LEU A 287 3.74 39.61 -8.61
CA LEU A 287 4.09 38.97 -7.32
C LEU A 287 5.48 39.44 -6.94
N LEU A 288 5.69 39.78 -5.66
CA LEU A 288 6.97 40.30 -5.16
C LEU A 288 8.14 39.59 -5.79
N GLU A 289 9.06 40.33 -6.45
CA GLU A 289 10.17 39.81 -7.29
C GLU A 289 11.06 38.72 -6.66
N SER A 290 10.89 38.48 -5.37
CA SER A 290 11.69 37.50 -4.58
C SER A 290 10.89 36.32 -4.04
N SER A 291 9.58 36.24 -4.31
CA SER A 291 8.77 35.16 -3.75
C SER A 291 8.67 33.98 -4.73
N LYS A 292 9.12 32.80 -4.31
CA LYS A 292 8.72 31.56 -4.98
C LYS A 292 7.18 31.47 -4.98
N VAL A 293 6.61 31.00 -6.07
CA VAL A 293 5.17 30.77 -6.21
C VAL A 293 4.72 29.77 -5.13
N LEU A 294 3.52 29.97 -4.57
CA LEU A 294 2.96 29.05 -3.58
C LEU A 294 2.63 27.70 -4.21
N THR A 295 2.81 26.65 -3.43
CA THR A 295 2.29 25.31 -3.75
C THR A 295 1.00 25.09 -2.95
N ILE A 296 -0.13 25.02 -3.65
CA ILE A 296 -1.45 24.80 -3.06
C ILE A 296 -1.92 23.39 -3.43
N ALA A 297 -2.39 22.65 -2.44
CA ALA A 297 -2.98 21.33 -2.63
C ALA A 297 -4.47 21.33 -2.23
N VAL A 298 -5.29 20.69 -3.05
CA VAL A 298 -6.67 20.32 -2.70
C VAL A 298 -6.69 18.87 -2.33
N VAL A 299 -7.16 18.54 -1.14
CA VAL A 299 -7.22 17.16 -0.63
C VAL A 299 -8.67 16.80 -0.30
N ALA A 300 -9.12 15.64 -0.76
CA ALA A 300 -10.50 15.21 -0.59
C ALA A 300 -10.60 13.91 0.22
N SER A 301 -11.67 13.78 1.00
CA SER A 301 -11.97 12.60 1.78
C SER A 301 -12.74 11.54 0.98
N GLY A 302 -12.81 10.33 1.51
CA GLY A 302 -13.72 9.29 1.07
C GLY A 302 -15.18 9.54 1.46
N GLY A 303 -16.05 8.65 0.98
CA GLY A 303 -17.50 8.69 1.24
C GLY A 303 -18.34 8.20 0.04
N GLY A 304 -17.80 7.36 -0.81
CA GLY A 304 -18.50 6.76 -1.96
C GLY A 304 -19.12 7.79 -2.90
N ALA A 305 -20.37 7.57 -3.29
CA ALA A 305 -21.12 8.47 -4.15
C ALA A 305 -21.21 9.90 -3.60
N ARG A 306 -21.28 10.05 -2.27
CA ARG A 306 -21.31 11.35 -1.60
C ARG A 306 -20.02 12.13 -1.83
N ALA A 307 -18.88 11.49 -1.65
CA ALA A 307 -17.58 12.12 -1.89
C ALA A 307 -17.37 12.45 -3.36
N MET A 308 -17.74 11.55 -4.28
CA MET A 308 -17.68 11.83 -5.71
C MET A 308 -18.52 13.06 -6.08
N THR A 309 -19.79 13.10 -5.68
CA THR A 309 -20.72 14.17 -6.02
C THR A 309 -20.31 15.49 -5.35
N GLY A 310 -19.99 15.44 -4.06
CA GLY A 310 -19.58 16.63 -3.30
C GLY A 310 -18.27 17.24 -3.80
N MET A 311 -17.30 16.41 -4.19
CA MET A 311 -16.03 16.87 -4.75
C MET A 311 -16.22 17.61 -6.08
N LEU A 312 -17.05 17.10 -6.95
CA LEU A 312 -17.37 17.77 -8.23
C LEU A 312 -17.99 19.18 -7.97
N GLY A 313 -18.91 19.29 -7.00
CA GLY A 313 -19.48 20.57 -6.63
C GLY A 313 -18.46 21.53 -6.00
N SER A 314 -17.61 21.03 -5.09
CA SER A 314 -16.57 21.86 -4.49
C SER A 314 -15.53 22.35 -5.53
N LEU A 315 -15.13 21.49 -6.47
CA LEU A 315 -14.21 21.88 -7.55
C LEU A 315 -14.83 22.90 -8.51
N ARG A 316 -16.14 22.80 -8.79
CA ARG A 316 -16.87 23.85 -9.52
C ARG A 316 -16.76 25.20 -8.78
N GLY A 317 -16.98 25.19 -7.47
CA GLY A 317 -16.83 26.41 -6.66
C GLY A 317 -15.41 26.98 -6.69
N LEU A 318 -14.40 26.12 -6.57
CA LEU A 318 -12.99 26.54 -6.64
C LEU A 318 -12.62 27.09 -8.03
N GLN A 319 -13.20 26.55 -9.11
CA GLN A 319 -13.03 27.07 -10.46
C GLN A 319 -13.63 28.48 -10.57
N GLU A 320 -14.88 28.66 -10.13
CA GLU A 320 -15.60 29.93 -10.24
C GLU A 320 -14.87 31.08 -9.49
N ILE A 321 -14.21 30.77 -8.37
CA ILE A 321 -13.45 31.78 -7.61
C ILE A 321 -11.99 31.92 -8.05
N GLY A 322 -11.55 31.15 -9.06
CA GLY A 322 -10.18 31.22 -9.61
C GLY A 322 -9.11 30.49 -8.78
N VAL A 323 -9.49 29.70 -7.76
CA VAL A 323 -8.55 28.99 -6.88
C VAL A 323 -8.07 27.68 -7.51
N LEU A 324 -8.89 27.06 -8.40
CA LEU A 324 -8.51 25.80 -9.02
C LEU A 324 -7.26 25.93 -9.90
N ASP A 325 -7.11 27.04 -10.63
CA ASP A 325 -5.91 27.33 -11.43
C ASP A 325 -4.69 27.66 -10.56
N ALA A 326 -4.88 28.14 -9.33
CA ALA A 326 -3.83 28.33 -8.36
C ALA A 326 -3.40 27.03 -7.62
N THR A 327 -4.05 25.89 -7.91
CA THR A 327 -3.81 24.60 -7.25
C THR A 327 -2.77 23.77 -8.02
N SER A 328 -1.75 23.26 -7.32
CA SER A 328 -0.70 22.42 -7.91
C SER A 328 -1.01 20.92 -7.83
N TYR A 329 -1.62 20.49 -6.73
CA TYR A 329 -1.94 19.09 -6.47
C TYR A 329 -3.40 18.88 -6.11
N ILE A 330 -3.92 17.73 -6.49
CA ILE A 330 -5.24 17.27 -6.06
C ILE A 330 -5.13 15.83 -5.59
N THR A 331 -5.63 15.52 -4.38
CA THR A 331 -5.62 14.15 -3.87
C THR A 331 -7.01 13.68 -3.53
N GLY A 332 -7.20 12.36 -3.55
CA GLY A 332 -8.46 11.75 -3.19
C GLY A 332 -8.30 10.44 -2.45
N VAL A 333 -9.30 10.13 -1.64
CA VAL A 333 -9.48 8.89 -0.90
C VAL A 333 -10.82 8.28 -1.30
N SER A 334 -10.86 6.97 -1.55
CA SER A 334 -12.12 6.25 -1.80
C SER A 334 -13.00 6.91 -2.88
N GLY A 335 -14.23 7.29 -2.57
CA GLY A 335 -15.18 7.88 -3.53
C GLY A 335 -14.72 9.17 -4.21
N SER A 336 -13.82 9.95 -3.62
CA SER A 336 -13.22 11.10 -4.30
C SER A 336 -12.27 10.68 -5.43
N THR A 337 -11.69 9.48 -5.37
CA THR A 337 -10.93 8.92 -6.50
C THR A 337 -11.82 8.62 -7.71
N TRP A 338 -13.13 8.37 -7.51
CA TRP A 338 -14.09 8.21 -8.63
C TRP A 338 -14.29 9.52 -9.38
N ALA A 339 -14.43 10.64 -8.62
CA ALA A 339 -14.49 11.97 -9.24
C ALA A 339 -13.22 12.27 -10.02
N MET A 340 -12.04 12.06 -9.41
CA MET A 340 -10.75 12.28 -10.08
C MET A 340 -10.59 11.39 -11.31
N SER A 341 -10.93 10.10 -11.22
CA SER A 341 -10.87 9.17 -12.36
C SER A 341 -11.76 9.59 -13.51
N THR A 342 -12.89 10.26 -13.22
CA THR A 342 -13.79 10.81 -14.22
C THR A 342 -13.24 12.09 -14.84
N LEU A 343 -12.74 13.02 -14.01
CA LEU A 343 -12.19 14.30 -14.46
C LEU A 343 -11.01 14.09 -15.42
N TYR A 344 -10.04 13.26 -15.03
CA TYR A 344 -8.81 13.06 -15.81
C TYR A 344 -8.97 12.16 -17.05
N GLN A 345 -10.21 11.79 -17.43
CA GLN A 345 -10.50 11.30 -18.79
C GLN A 345 -10.42 12.45 -19.82
N GLU A 346 -10.59 13.69 -19.38
CA GLU A 346 -10.62 14.88 -20.23
C GLU A 346 -9.37 15.74 -20.01
N ALA A 347 -8.63 16.05 -21.08
CA ALA A 347 -7.36 16.78 -20.99
C ALA A 347 -7.48 18.21 -20.42
N LYS A 348 -8.65 18.83 -20.53
CA LYS A 348 -8.93 20.21 -20.09
C LYS A 348 -10.12 20.27 -19.13
N TRP A 349 -10.24 19.27 -18.27
CA TRP A 349 -11.39 19.13 -17.37
C TRP A 349 -11.64 20.34 -16.48
N SER A 350 -10.59 21.06 -16.03
CA SER A 350 -10.74 22.23 -15.17
C SER A 350 -11.42 23.41 -15.87
N GLN A 351 -11.53 23.39 -17.21
CA GLN A 351 -12.21 24.44 -17.98
C GLN A 351 -13.69 24.12 -18.27
N ASP A 352 -14.12 22.86 -18.09
CA ASP A 352 -15.48 22.40 -18.42
C ASP A 352 -15.99 21.39 -17.38
N ILE A 353 -15.98 21.76 -16.12
CA ILE A 353 -16.45 20.92 -15.01
C ILE A 353 -17.96 20.64 -15.12
N ASP A 354 -18.74 21.59 -15.60
CA ASP A 354 -20.20 21.45 -15.66
C ASP A 354 -20.65 20.33 -16.59
N SER A 355 -19.98 20.13 -17.71
CA SER A 355 -20.27 18.97 -18.59
C SER A 355 -19.96 17.63 -17.92
N ILE A 356 -18.89 17.58 -17.12
CA ILE A 356 -18.52 16.38 -16.36
C ILE A 356 -19.52 16.12 -15.23
N ILE A 357 -19.94 17.15 -14.51
CA ILE A 357 -21.01 17.04 -13.48
C ILE A 357 -22.28 16.50 -14.09
N SER A 358 -22.66 16.98 -15.28
CA SER A 358 -23.85 16.50 -15.99
C SER A 358 -23.73 15.05 -16.42
N ALA A 359 -22.58 14.66 -16.97
CA ALA A 359 -22.31 13.26 -17.35
C ALA A 359 -22.31 12.32 -16.15
N ALA A 360 -21.69 12.73 -15.04
CA ALA A 360 -21.68 11.97 -13.78
C ALA A 360 -23.11 11.84 -13.21
N LYS A 361 -23.93 12.90 -13.27
CA LYS A 361 -25.34 12.86 -12.87
C LYS A 361 -26.09 11.77 -13.62
N ASP A 362 -25.91 11.68 -14.94
CA ASP A 362 -26.58 10.68 -15.76
C ASP A 362 -26.24 9.23 -15.35
N GLN A 363 -25.07 8.98 -14.79
CA GLN A 363 -24.68 7.67 -14.28
C GLN A 363 -25.15 7.46 -12.84
N MET A 364 -24.87 8.41 -11.95
CA MET A 364 -25.13 8.30 -10.51
C MET A 364 -26.61 8.34 -10.14
N THR A 365 -27.50 8.62 -11.10
CA THR A 365 -28.96 8.60 -10.91
C THR A 365 -29.64 7.36 -11.49
N LYS A 366 -28.86 6.40 -12.01
CA LYS A 366 -29.37 5.09 -12.46
C LYS A 366 -29.55 4.16 -11.27
N SER A 367 -30.45 3.18 -11.42
CA SER A 367 -30.60 2.13 -10.41
C SER A 367 -29.29 1.35 -10.26
N VAL A 368 -28.81 1.20 -9.03
CA VAL A 368 -27.62 0.40 -8.70
C VAL A 368 -27.75 -1.06 -9.17
N LEU A 369 -28.98 -1.61 -9.22
CA LEU A 369 -29.22 -2.98 -9.69
C LEU A 369 -28.92 -3.18 -11.18
N SER A 370 -28.85 -2.10 -11.95
CA SER A 370 -28.50 -2.17 -13.38
C SER A 370 -27.10 -2.71 -13.64
N VAL A 371 -26.20 -2.72 -12.65
CA VAL A 371 -24.85 -3.29 -12.76
C VAL A 371 -24.83 -4.82 -12.65
N PHE A 372 -25.94 -5.45 -12.28
CA PHE A 372 -26.07 -6.91 -12.14
C PHE A 372 -26.88 -7.56 -13.27
N SER A 373 -27.01 -6.92 -14.44
CA SER A 373 -27.65 -7.56 -15.59
C SER A 373 -26.85 -8.81 -16.05
N PRO A 374 -27.49 -9.82 -16.66
CA PRO A 374 -26.82 -11.01 -17.15
C PRO A 374 -25.64 -10.73 -18.07
N GLU A 375 -25.78 -9.76 -18.98
CA GLU A 375 -24.74 -9.36 -19.90
C GLU A 375 -23.51 -8.78 -19.18
N LYS A 376 -23.74 -7.97 -18.12
CA LYS A 376 -22.65 -7.40 -17.33
C LYS A 376 -21.96 -8.44 -16.47
N LEU A 377 -22.70 -9.37 -15.88
CA LEU A 377 -22.11 -10.47 -15.12
C LEU A 377 -21.25 -11.38 -16.00
N GLN A 378 -21.67 -11.65 -17.24
CA GLN A 378 -20.85 -12.35 -18.21
C GLN A 378 -19.58 -11.55 -18.54
N TYR A 379 -19.70 -10.26 -18.81
CA TYR A 379 -18.56 -9.36 -19.06
C TYR A 379 -17.56 -9.40 -17.90
N TYR A 380 -18.03 -9.34 -16.63
CA TYR A 380 -17.13 -9.41 -15.46
C TYR A 380 -16.36 -10.72 -15.41
N SER A 381 -17.03 -11.84 -15.69
CA SER A 381 -16.40 -13.16 -15.72
C SER A 381 -15.32 -13.26 -16.81
N GLU A 382 -15.62 -12.75 -18.01
CA GLU A 382 -14.68 -12.75 -19.14
C GLU A 382 -13.45 -11.87 -18.86
N GLU A 383 -13.64 -10.66 -18.33
CA GLU A 383 -12.55 -9.73 -17.97
C GLU A 383 -11.64 -10.29 -16.87
N MET A 384 -12.22 -10.94 -15.85
CA MET A 384 -11.43 -11.58 -14.79
C MET A 384 -10.63 -12.77 -15.31
N ALA A 385 -11.22 -13.60 -16.19
CA ALA A 385 -10.51 -14.70 -16.84
C ALA A 385 -9.36 -14.18 -17.72
N GLU A 386 -9.61 -13.14 -18.54
CA GLU A 386 -8.57 -12.50 -19.35
C GLU A 386 -7.43 -11.94 -18.49
N ARG A 387 -7.77 -11.31 -17.34
CA ARG A 387 -6.80 -10.77 -16.39
C ARG A 387 -5.92 -11.86 -15.81
N GLY A 388 -6.49 -13.00 -15.40
CA GLY A 388 -5.75 -14.15 -14.93
C GLY A 388 -4.82 -14.73 -16.01
N ASN A 389 -5.31 -14.84 -17.26
CA ASN A 389 -4.51 -15.33 -18.40
C ASN A 389 -3.31 -14.41 -18.72
N LYS A 390 -3.42 -13.10 -18.43
CA LYS A 390 -2.31 -12.15 -18.55
C LYS A 390 -1.26 -12.27 -17.43
N GLY A 391 -1.55 -13.04 -16.39
CA GLY A 391 -0.63 -13.30 -15.29
C GLY A 391 -0.82 -12.40 -14.06
N TYR A 392 -1.90 -11.63 -13.98
CA TYR A 392 -2.21 -10.87 -12.77
C TYR A 392 -2.76 -11.79 -11.67
N ILE A 393 -2.53 -11.41 -10.43
CA ILE A 393 -3.22 -12.02 -9.29
C ILE A 393 -4.67 -11.51 -9.33
N VAL A 394 -5.63 -12.42 -9.50
CA VAL A 394 -7.06 -12.07 -9.58
C VAL A 394 -7.73 -12.36 -8.25
N SER A 395 -8.42 -11.34 -7.74
CA SER A 395 -9.14 -11.39 -6.46
C SER A 395 -10.62 -11.02 -6.65
N LEU A 396 -11.39 -11.13 -5.57
CA LEU A 396 -12.79 -10.64 -5.55
C LEU A 396 -12.88 -9.14 -5.83
N LEU A 397 -11.85 -8.39 -5.44
CA LEU A 397 -11.81 -6.95 -5.65
C LEU A 397 -11.80 -6.58 -7.15
N ASP A 398 -11.30 -7.46 -8.02
CA ASP A 398 -11.36 -7.22 -9.48
C ASP A 398 -12.83 -7.20 -9.98
N MET A 399 -13.71 -8.06 -9.43
CA MET A 399 -15.13 -8.00 -9.73
C MET A 399 -15.77 -6.69 -9.20
N ALA A 400 -15.44 -6.31 -7.97
CA ALA A 400 -15.90 -5.04 -7.40
C ALA A 400 -15.46 -3.86 -8.27
N SER A 401 -14.24 -3.90 -8.80
CA SER A 401 -13.69 -2.90 -9.71
C SER A 401 -14.50 -2.77 -11.00
N LEU A 402 -14.91 -3.89 -11.60
CA LEU A 402 -15.72 -3.90 -12.81
C LEU A 402 -17.17 -3.43 -12.56
N ILE A 403 -17.71 -3.70 -11.38
CA ILE A 403 -19.00 -3.16 -10.95
C ILE A 403 -18.91 -1.63 -10.82
N LEU A 404 -17.86 -1.12 -10.18
CA LEU A 404 -17.59 0.32 -10.08
C LEU A 404 -17.38 0.96 -11.45
N GLU A 405 -16.72 0.29 -12.39
CA GLU A 405 -16.58 0.74 -13.78
C GLU A 405 -17.95 1.06 -14.40
N HIS A 406 -18.91 0.15 -14.24
CA HIS A 406 -20.24 0.37 -14.78
C HIS A 406 -21.09 1.35 -13.98
N LEU A 407 -20.89 1.43 -12.67
CA LEU A 407 -21.57 2.40 -11.81
C LEU A 407 -21.16 3.84 -12.16
N VAL A 408 -19.85 4.07 -12.30
CA VAL A 408 -19.27 5.42 -12.48
C VAL A 408 -19.28 5.84 -13.94
N PHE A 409 -18.88 4.96 -14.86
CA PHE A 409 -18.72 5.31 -16.28
C PHE A 409 -19.84 4.77 -17.18
N GLY A 410 -20.59 3.77 -16.74
CA GLY A 410 -21.65 3.13 -17.51
C GLY A 410 -21.18 2.29 -18.71
N LYS A 411 -19.88 2.16 -18.91
CA LYS A 411 -19.23 1.49 -20.04
C LYS A 411 -17.85 0.98 -19.68
N LYS A 412 -17.30 0.05 -20.48
CA LYS A 412 -15.91 -0.37 -20.37
C LYS A 412 -14.96 0.82 -20.58
N VAL A 413 -13.99 0.96 -19.67
CA VAL A 413 -12.95 1.99 -19.69
C VAL A 413 -11.59 1.34 -19.87
N THR A 414 -10.90 1.69 -20.94
CA THR A 414 -9.57 1.14 -21.27
C THR A 414 -8.42 2.06 -20.88
N SER A 415 -8.72 3.24 -20.37
CA SER A 415 -7.71 4.21 -19.93
C SER A 415 -6.88 3.66 -18.77
N THR A 416 -5.63 4.12 -18.72
CA THR A 416 -4.65 3.79 -17.70
C THR A 416 -4.23 5.04 -16.94
N LEU A 417 -3.57 4.86 -15.81
CA LEU A 417 -3.11 5.98 -14.99
C LEU A 417 -2.03 6.79 -15.72
N SER A 418 -1.11 6.13 -16.42
CA SER A 418 -0.10 6.83 -17.24
C SER A 418 -0.73 7.65 -18.36
N GLY A 419 -1.88 7.23 -18.89
CA GLY A 419 -2.63 7.97 -19.90
C GLY A 419 -3.09 9.35 -19.42
N GLN A 420 -3.26 9.56 -18.11
CA GLN A 420 -3.60 10.85 -17.51
C GLN A 420 -2.48 11.91 -17.63
N GLN A 421 -1.28 11.51 -18.02
CA GLN A 421 -0.19 12.45 -18.36
C GLN A 421 -0.64 13.49 -19.40
N GLY A 422 -1.50 13.10 -20.33
CA GLY A 422 -2.09 14.02 -21.32
C GLY A 422 -2.89 15.18 -20.71
N ALA A 423 -3.38 15.01 -19.49
CA ALA A 423 -4.12 16.04 -18.77
C ALA A 423 -3.23 16.95 -17.88
N VAL A 424 -1.94 16.65 -17.72
CA VAL A 424 -1.05 17.37 -16.79
C VAL A 424 0.26 17.84 -17.39
N ASN A 425 0.78 17.22 -18.45
CA ASN A 425 2.11 17.47 -18.98
C ASN A 425 2.37 18.90 -19.45
N GLU A 426 1.33 19.69 -19.72
CA GLU A 426 1.45 21.11 -20.05
C GLU A 426 1.14 22.04 -18.85
N GLY A 427 1.01 21.48 -17.66
CA GLY A 427 0.66 22.24 -16.44
C GLY A 427 -0.79 22.73 -16.43
N GLN A 428 -1.66 22.24 -17.32
CA GLN A 428 -3.01 22.73 -17.53
C GLN A 428 -3.99 22.38 -16.39
N ASN A 429 -3.77 21.29 -15.68
CA ASN A 429 -4.57 20.89 -14.53
C ASN A 429 -3.68 20.57 -13.33
N PRO A 430 -4.20 20.56 -12.09
CA PRO A 430 -3.46 20.05 -10.93
C PRO A 430 -2.99 18.62 -11.14
N LEU A 431 -1.85 18.23 -10.56
CA LEU A 431 -1.38 16.84 -10.61
C LEU A 431 -2.23 15.96 -9.68
N PRO A 432 -2.84 14.88 -10.19
CA PRO A 432 -3.62 13.98 -9.36
C PRO A 432 -2.72 13.03 -8.57
N ILE A 433 -3.04 12.82 -7.30
CA ILE A 433 -2.43 11.79 -6.46
C ILE A 433 -3.56 10.95 -5.86
N TYR A 434 -3.68 9.72 -6.32
CA TYR A 434 -4.60 8.75 -5.75
C TYR A 434 -3.90 8.02 -4.61
N THR A 435 -4.65 7.55 -3.62
CA THR A 435 -4.08 6.96 -2.41
C THR A 435 -4.63 5.58 -2.12
N ALA A 436 -3.76 4.71 -1.63
CA ALA A 436 -4.08 3.47 -0.95
C ALA A 436 -3.14 3.30 0.25
N VAL A 437 -3.41 2.33 1.10
CA VAL A 437 -2.48 1.92 2.14
C VAL A 437 -2.18 0.44 2.02
N ASN A 438 -0.92 0.08 2.28
CA ASN A 438 -0.51 -1.30 2.41
C ASN A 438 -0.75 -1.74 3.85
N MET A 439 -1.64 -2.73 4.03
CA MET A 439 -1.98 -3.29 5.34
C MET A 439 -1.10 -4.50 5.63
N LYS A 440 -0.63 -4.56 6.87
CA LYS A 440 0.13 -5.71 7.38
C LYS A 440 -0.70 -6.47 8.41
N ASP A 441 -0.65 -7.79 8.37
CA ASP A 441 -1.35 -8.66 9.31
C ASP A 441 -1.04 -8.28 10.76
N GLY A 442 -2.08 -8.04 11.55
CA GLY A 442 -1.98 -7.71 12.97
C GLY A 442 -1.55 -6.27 13.30
N CYS A 443 -1.46 -5.37 12.32
CA CYS A 443 -0.98 -3.98 12.50
C CYS A 443 -1.90 -2.95 11.85
N GLU A 444 -3.17 -2.91 12.20
CA GLU A 444 -4.16 -1.96 11.65
C GLU A 444 -3.77 -0.47 11.87
N SER A 445 -3.00 -0.19 12.94
CA SER A 445 -2.55 1.17 13.24
C SER A 445 -1.35 1.65 12.39
N GLU A 446 -0.74 0.78 11.59
CA GLU A 446 0.54 1.00 10.92
C GLU A 446 0.42 0.94 9.40
N ALA A 447 -0.59 1.61 8.87
CA ALA A 447 -0.82 1.66 7.43
C ALA A 447 0.31 2.40 6.70
N GLU A 448 0.91 1.72 5.73
CA GLU A 448 1.94 2.31 4.87
C GLU A 448 1.28 2.97 3.65
N TRP A 449 1.39 4.29 3.56
CA TRP A 449 0.78 5.06 2.46
C TRP A 449 1.47 4.77 1.14
N CYS A 450 0.64 4.38 0.16
CA CYS A 450 1.01 4.19 -1.24
C CYS A 450 0.37 5.31 -2.07
N GLU A 451 1.19 6.06 -2.79
CA GLU A 451 0.75 7.12 -3.68
C GLU A 451 0.80 6.66 -5.14
N PHE A 452 -0.19 7.12 -5.92
CA PHE A 452 -0.33 6.82 -7.33
C PHE A 452 -0.46 8.13 -8.10
N THR A 453 0.51 8.41 -8.95
CA THR A 453 0.49 9.55 -9.87
C THR A 453 0.51 9.06 -11.32
N PRO A 454 0.25 9.89 -12.31
CA PRO A 454 0.45 9.51 -13.71
C PRO A 454 1.89 9.13 -14.07
N TYR A 455 2.86 9.46 -13.23
CA TYR A 455 4.28 9.25 -13.45
C TYR A 455 4.84 8.03 -12.74
N GLU A 456 4.52 7.88 -11.46
CA GLU A 456 5.00 6.77 -10.64
C GLU A 456 4.03 6.36 -9.54
N VAL A 457 4.17 5.12 -9.09
CA VAL A 457 3.50 4.54 -7.94
C VAL A 457 4.56 4.14 -6.93
N GLY A 458 4.35 4.44 -5.64
CA GLY A 458 5.33 4.05 -4.64
C GLY A 458 4.90 4.23 -3.20
N ILE A 459 5.74 3.74 -2.29
CA ILE A 459 5.55 3.83 -0.86
C ILE A 459 6.64 4.74 -0.28
N GLN A 460 6.25 5.94 0.12
CA GLN A 460 7.15 6.98 0.62
C GLN A 460 7.98 6.50 1.80
N LYS A 461 7.39 5.72 2.72
CA LYS A 461 8.08 5.17 3.89
C LYS A 461 9.43 4.56 3.53
N TYR A 462 9.50 3.85 2.40
CA TYR A 462 10.70 3.18 1.92
C TYR A 462 11.47 3.98 0.88
N GLY A 463 10.95 5.08 0.38
CA GLY A 463 11.54 5.83 -0.74
C GLY A 463 11.68 4.96 -1.99
N ALA A 464 10.72 4.08 -2.23
CA ALA A 464 10.71 3.12 -3.31
C ALA A 464 9.52 3.36 -4.24
N PHE A 465 9.81 3.56 -5.53
CA PHE A 465 8.84 3.92 -6.55
C PHE A 465 9.10 3.15 -7.84
N VAL A 466 8.03 2.86 -8.56
CA VAL A 466 8.08 2.29 -9.92
C VAL A 466 7.31 3.18 -10.87
N ARG A 467 7.69 3.18 -12.14
CA ARG A 467 6.91 3.86 -13.17
C ARG A 467 5.48 3.32 -13.17
N THR A 468 4.52 4.20 -13.39
CA THR A 468 3.08 3.84 -13.37
C THR A 468 2.76 2.71 -14.34
N GLU A 469 3.40 2.70 -15.53
CA GLU A 469 3.22 1.67 -16.55
C GLU A 469 3.79 0.30 -16.15
N ASP A 470 4.64 0.27 -15.11
CA ASP A 470 5.30 -0.94 -14.62
C ASP A 470 4.64 -1.49 -13.35
N PHE A 471 3.77 -0.71 -12.71
CA PHE A 471 3.07 -1.14 -11.50
C PHE A 471 2.19 -2.37 -11.77
N GLY A 472 2.27 -3.36 -10.89
CA GLY A 472 1.60 -4.65 -11.05
C GLY A 472 2.41 -5.70 -11.81
N SER A 473 3.56 -5.35 -12.38
CA SER A 473 4.55 -6.29 -12.94
C SER A 473 5.31 -7.03 -11.82
N GLU A 474 6.07 -8.05 -12.19
CA GLU A 474 6.84 -8.84 -11.22
C GLU A 474 8.27 -8.30 -11.07
N PHE A 475 8.71 -8.10 -9.83
CA PHE A 475 10.02 -7.54 -9.49
C PHE A 475 10.78 -8.44 -8.52
N PHE A 476 12.11 -8.36 -8.61
CA PHE A 476 13.01 -8.99 -7.64
C PHE A 476 14.31 -8.18 -7.54
N LEU A 477 14.74 -7.85 -6.31
CA LEU A 477 15.95 -7.06 -6.03
C LEU A 477 16.02 -5.73 -6.82
N GLY A 478 14.87 -5.08 -7.04
CA GLY A 478 14.76 -3.84 -7.80
C GLY A 478 14.70 -4.01 -9.32
N HIS A 479 14.91 -5.22 -9.85
CA HIS A 479 14.82 -5.52 -11.28
C HIS A 479 13.42 -5.99 -11.66
N MET A 480 12.88 -5.50 -12.79
CA MET A 480 11.65 -6.01 -13.35
C MET A 480 11.93 -7.34 -14.05
N VAL A 481 11.45 -8.44 -13.48
CA VAL A 481 11.70 -9.80 -13.97
C VAL A 481 10.65 -10.28 -14.96
N LYS A 482 9.43 -9.72 -14.88
CA LYS A 482 8.37 -9.98 -15.85
C LYS A 482 7.47 -8.76 -15.99
N LYS A 483 7.38 -8.22 -17.19
CA LYS A 483 6.49 -7.12 -17.52
C LYS A 483 5.07 -7.63 -17.71
N LEU A 484 4.11 -7.00 -17.01
CA LEU A 484 2.67 -7.15 -17.28
C LEU A 484 2.14 -5.89 -17.98
N PRO A 485 1.01 -5.98 -18.70
CA PRO A 485 0.34 -4.79 -19.22
C PRO A 485 0.01 -3.80 -18.11
N GLU A 486 -0.11 -2.52 -18.42
CA GLU A 486 -0.51 -1.53 -17.42
C GLU A 486 -1.93 -1.79 -16.90
N VAL A 487 -2.12 -1.62 -15.58
CA VAL A 487 -3.42 -1.80 -14.92
C VAL A 487 -4.40 -0.71 -15.36
N ARG A 488 -5.60 -1.09 -15.83
CA ARG A 488 -6.66 -0.14 -16.19
C ARG A 488 -7.19 0.62 -14.97
N ILE A 489 -7.59 1.87 -15.16
CA ILE A 489 -8.16 2.74 -14.12
C ILE A 489 -9.25 2.04 -13.29
N PRO A 490 -10.24 1.31 -13.84
CA PRO A 490 -11.27 0.68 -13.02
C PRO A 490 -10.72 -0.27 -11.95
N TYR A 491 -9.67 -1.05 -12.26
CA TYR A 491 -9.06 -1.94 -11.28
C TYR A 491 -8.32 -1.18 -10.17
N LEU A 492 -7.69 -0.05 -10.50
CA LEU A 492 -7.10 0.83 -9.50
C LEU A 492 -8.18 1.49 -8.63
N MET A 493 -9.30 1.91 -9.22
CA MET A 493 -10.46 2.44 -8.46
C MET A 493 -10.97 1.43 -7.44
N GLY A 494 -11.01 0.15 -7.77
CA GLY A 494 -11.35 -0.91 -6.82
C GLY A 494 -10.40 -0.95 -5.63
N ILE A 495 -9.09 -0.83 -5.87
CA ILE A 495 -8.06 -0.78 -4.82
C ILE A 495 -8.27 0.46 -3.95
N TRP A 496 -8.40 1.65 -4.55
CA TRP A 496 -8.55 2.92 -3.84
C TRP A 496 -9.85 3.05 -3.05
N SER A 497 -10.84 2.19 -3.31
CA SER A 497 -12.17 2.20 -2.69
C SER A 497 -12.65 0.83 -2.23
N SER A 498 -11.74 -0.02 -1.77
CA SER A 498 -12.04 -1.41 -1.39
C SER A 498 -13.03 -1.55 -0.22
N VAL A 499 -13.21 -0.53 0.61
CA VAL A 499 -14.26 -0.45 1.65
C VAL A 499 -15.64 -0.71 1.05
N PHE A 500 -15.90 -0.28 -0.19
CA PHE A 500 -17.18 -0.49 -0.87
C PHE A 500 -17.40 -1.94 -1.32
N SER A 501 -16.40 -2.81 -1.28
CA SER A 501 -16.60 -4.24 -1.50
C SER A 501 -17.56 -4.87 -0.47
N PHE A 502 -17.62 -4.32 0.73
CA PHE A 502 -18.59 -4.71 1.76
C PHE A 502 -20.03 -4.34 1.36
N ASN A 503 -20.25 -3.13 0.86
CA ASN A 503 -21.57 -2.72 0.35
C ASN A 503 -22.00 -3.57 -0.85
N LEU A 504 -21.05 -4.00 -1.69
CA LEU A 504 -21.31 -4.92 -2.79
C LEU A 504 -21.71 -6.31 -2.29
N SER A 505 -21.18 -6.78 -1.18
CA SER A 505 -21.58 -8.04 -0.55
C SER A 505 -23.04 -7.98 -0.06
N GLN A 506 -23.46 -6.85 0.49
CA GLN A 506 -24.86 -6.63 0.88
C GLN A 506 -25.78 -6.55 -0.35
N LEU A 507 -25.36 -5.82 -1.39
CA LEU A 507 -26.09 -5.74 -2.64
C LEU A 507 -26.23 -7.12 -3.31
N TRP A 508 -25.16 -7.93 -3.28
CA TRP A 508 -25.20 -9.31 -3.75
C TRP A 508 -26.24 -10.13 -2.97
N LYS A 509 -26.24 -10.06 -1.65
CA LYS A 509 -27.22 -10.76 -0.80
C LYS A 509 -28.65 -10.34 -1.11
N ILE A 510 -28.86 -9.06 -1.36
CA ILE A 510 -30.18 -8.53 -1.78
C ILE A 510 -30.57 -9.05 -3.16
N ALA A 511 -29.66 -8.99 -4.12
CA ALA A 511 -29.90 -9.37 -5.51
C ALA A 511 -30.09 -10.89 -5.69
N MET A 512 -29.37 -11.71 -4.93
CA MET A 512 -29.32 -13.17 -5.08
C MET A 512 -30.15 -13.92 -4.04
N GLY A 513 -30.56 -13.28 -2.95
CA GLY A 513 -31.31 -13.92 -1.86
C GLY A 513 -30.49 -14.85 -0.95
N TYR A 514 -29.18 -14.94 -1.15
CA TYR A 514 -28.26 -15.70 -0.31
C TYR A 514 -26.94 -14.92 -0.11
N PRO A 515 -26.17 -15.20 0.99
CA PRO A 515 -24.90 -14.55 1.23
C PRO A 515 -23.93 -14.77 0.08
N PRO A 516 -23.04 -13.82 -0.20
CA PRO A 516 -21.99 -14.03 -1.19
C PRO A 516 -21.14 -15.25 -0.80
N PRO A 517 -20.56 -15.98 -1.76
CA PRO A 517 -19.72 -17.15 -1.52
C PRO A 517 -18.40 -16.83 -0.80
N TRP A 518 -18.11 -15.55 -0.61
CA TRP A 518 -16.96 -15.04 0.14
C TRP A 518 -17.43 -14.48 1.48
N ASN A 519 -16.82 -14.92 2.58
CA ASN A 519 -16.94 -14.23 3.84
C ASN A 519 -16.00 -13.04 3.85
N PRO A 520 -16.43 -11.83 4.23
CA PRO A 520 -15.50 -10.75 4.53
C PRO A 520 -14.61 -11.19 5.71
N VAL A 521 -13.36 -11.50 5.44
CA VAL A 521 -12.37 -11.93 6.45
C VAL A 521 -11.93 -10.74 7.32
N LEU A 522 -12.18 -9.52 6.87
CA LEU A 522 -12.09 -8.30 7.64
C LEU A 522 -13.52 -7.82 7.86
N GLU A 523 -14.07 -8.02 9.04
CA GLU A 523 -14.99 -7.03 9.58
C GLU A 523 -14.10 -5.80 9.82
N PRO A 524 -14.15 -4.77 8.94
CA PRO A 524 -13.60 -3.48 9.35
C PRO A 524 -14.36 -3.16 10.64
N ASP A 525 -13.72 -2.48 11.56
CA ASP A 525 -14.44 -1.83 12.66
C ASP A 525 -15.35 -0.76 12.04
N VAL A 526 -16.43 -1.26 11.41
CA VAL A 526 -17.48 -0.49 10.74
C VAL A 526 -18.30 0.27 11.80
N ASN A 527 -18.01 0.04 13.09
CA ASN A 527 -18.57 0.82 14.19
C ASN A 527 -18.07 2.27 14.17
N SER A 528 -17.03 2.57 13.41
CA SER A 528 -16.69 3.96 13.05
C SER A 528 -17.40 4.45 11.78
N ILE A 529 -18.06 3.58 11.02
CA ILE A 529 -18.83 3.88 9.81
C ILE A 529 -20.19 3.18 9.95
N GLU A 530 -21.11 3.82 10.70
CA GLU A 530 -22.53 3.49 10.83
C GLU A 530 -22.92 2.01 10.88
N ALA A 531 -23.09 1.47 12.10
CA ALA A 531 -23.97 0.35 12.38
C ALA A 531 -25.42 0.85 12.43
N ASP A 532 -26.30 0.11 11.78
CA ASP A 532 -27.77 0.09 11.85
C ASP A 532 -28.56 0.73 10.73
N SER A 533 -29.07 -0.15 9.87
CA SER A 533 -30.50 -0.27 9.53
C SER A 533 -30.72 -1.37 8.49
N GLU A 534 -31.77 -2.18 8.66
CA GLU A 534 -32.16 -3.22 7.72
C GLU A 534 -32.57 -2.64 6.37
N PRO A 535 -32.30 -3.34 5.24
CA PRO A 535 -32.64 -2.86 3.90
C PRO A 535 -34.14 -2.95 3.63
N SER A 536 -34.70 -1.88 3.07
CA SER A 536 -36.06 -1.83 2.53
C SER A 536 -36.21 -2.73 1.28
N ASN A 537 -37.35 -3.39 1.18
CA ASN A 537 -37.75 -4.35 0.16
C ASN A 537 -37.36 -3.99 -1.29
N LEU A 538 -36.51 -4.81 -1.91
CA LEU A 538 -36.18 -4.79 -3.34
C LEU A 538 -36.61 -6.11 -3.99
N ASP A 539 -37.14 -6.02 -5.20
CA ASP A 539 -37.69 -7.15 -5.98
C ASP A 539 -36.55 -8.04 -6.52
N THR A 540 -36.54 -9.32 -6.14
CA THR A 540 -35.41 -10.26 -6.33
C THR A 540 -35.50 -11.13 -7.60
N SER A 541 -36.36 -10.83 -8.57
CA SER A 541 -36.71 -11.76 -9.65
C SER A 541 -35.79 -11.78 -10.88
N ILE A 542 -34.62 -11.11 -10.88
CA ILE A 542 -33.91 -10.72 -12.12
C ILE A 542 -32.72 -11.60 -12.50
N LEU A 543 -32.24 -12.57 -11.71
CA LEU A 543 -30.93 -13.20 -11.94
C LEU A 543 -30.94 -14.69 -12.31
N ASN A 544 -30.14 -15.02 -13.33
CA ASN A 544 -29.96 -16.38 -13.84
C ASN A 544 -29.06 -17.24 -12.91
N PRO A 545 -29.55 -18.37 -12.35
CA PRO A 545 -28.82 -19.22 -11.41
C PRO A 545 -27.48 -19.77 -11.95
N THR A 546 -27.34 -19.89 -13.26
CA THR A 546 -26.14 -20.47 -13.90
C THR A 546 -24.93 -19.53 -13.78
N ILE A 547 -25.14 -18.23 -13.95
CA ILE A 547 -24.05 -17.23 -13.85
C ILE A 547 -23.62 -17.06 -12.39
N ALA A 548 -24.59 -17.07 -11.47
CA ALA A 548 -24.30 -17.03 -10.04
C ALA A 548 -23.44 -18.23 -9.59
N SER A 549 -23.72 -19.46 -10.10
CA SER A 549 -22.95 -20.64 -9.78
C SER A 549 -21.54 -20.61 -10.40
N MET A 550 -21.38 -20.05 -11.60
CA MET A 550 -20.05 -19.85 -12.22
C MET A 550 -19.17 -18.90 -11.39
N LEU A 551 -19.73 -17.76 -10.97
CA LEU A 551 -18.99 -16.80 -10.11
C LEU A 551 -18.68 -17.41 -8.74
N THR A 552 -19.61 -18.13 -8.12
CA THR A 552 -19.40 -18.85 -6.86
C THR A 552 -18.24 -19.82 -6.95
N ASN A 553 -18.17 -20.63 -8.01
CA ASN A 553 -17.09 -21.58 -8.22
C ASN A 553 -15.75 -20.90 -8.51
N PHE A 554 -15.77 -19.76 -9.21
CA PHE A 554 -14.56 -19.00 -9.51
C PHE A 554 -13.90 -18.42 -8.26
N PHE A 555 -14.69 -18.01 -7.24
CA PHE A 555 -14.18 -17.36 -6.03
C PHE A 555 -13.95 -18.29 -4.84
N LYS A 556 -14.32 -19.57 -4.93
CA LYS A 556 -14.30 -20.48 -3.80
C LYS A 556 -12.94 -20.60 -3.08
N ASP A 557 -11.84 -20.34 -3.80
CA ASP A 557 -10.47 -20.50 -3.32
C ASP A 557 -9.61 -19.23 -3.54
N ARG A 558 -10.21 -18.04 -3.68
CA ARG A 558 -9.48 -16.80 -4.00
C ARG A 558 -9.57 -15.75 -2.90
N PRO A 559 -8.50 -14.96 -2.65
CA PRO A 559 -8.49 -13.94 -1.61
C PRO A 559 -9.49 -12.82 -1.89
N VAL A 560 -10.00 -12.21 -0.82
CA VAL A 560 -10.94 -11.08 -0.86
C VAL A 560 -10.23 -9.75 -1.09
N ILE A 561 -8.96 -9.68 -0.69
CA ILE A 561 -8.15 -8.46 -0.69
C ILE A 561 -7.34 -8.36 -2.00
N ALA A 562 -7.06 -7.14 -2.47
CA ALA A 562 -6.19 -6.92 -3.61
C ALA A 562 -4.75 -7.24 -3.25
N GLU A 563 -4.30 -8.40 -3.69
CA GLU A 563 -2.89 -8.73 -3.69
C GLU A 563 -2.26 -8.25 -5.01
N MET A 564 -1.18 -7.49 -4.89
CA MET A 564 -0.38 -7.04 -6.02
C MET A 564 1.04 -7.53 -5.85
N TYR A 565 1.73 -7.84 -6.97
CA TYR A 565 3.15 -8.17 -6.90
C TYR A 565 3.93 -7.05 -6.22
N ASN A 566 4.74 -7.43 -5.23
CA ASN A 566 5.53 -6.48 -4.46
C ASN A 566 6.76 -6.02 -5.25
N PHE A 567 6.78 -4.76 -5.67
CA PHE A 567 7.92 -4.19 -6.40
C PHE A 567 9.18 -4.02 -5.53
N MET A 568 9.05 -4.10 -4.20
CA MET A 568 10.19 -4.06 -3.28
C MET A 568 10.73 -5.45 -2.91
N ARG A 569 10.16 -6.53 -3.49
CA ARG A 569 10.53 -7.90 -3.13
C ARG A 569 12.02 -8.16 -3.27
N GLY A 570 12.61 -8.72 -2.22
CA GLY A 570 14.02 -9.07 -2.14
C GLY A 570 14.94 -7.91 -1.76
N LEU A 571 14.46 -6.66 -1.74
CA LEU A 571 15.23 -5.54 -1.20
C LEU A 571 15.45 -5.74 0.30
N LEU A 572 16.61 -5.33 0.79
CA LEU A 572 17.01 -5.46 2.18
C LEU A 572 16.93 -4.09 2.86
N LEU A 573 16.76 -4.06 4.18
CA LEU A 573 16.81 -2.81 4.93
C LEU A 573 18.26 -2.41 5.22
N HIS A 574 18.55 -1.13 5.01
CA HIS A 574 19.85 -0.56 5.38
C HIS A 574 20.04 -0.61 6.91
N ARG A 575 21.26 -0.79 7.39
CA ARG A 575 21.57 -0.88 8.82
C ARG A 575 21.10 0.32 9.65
N GLU A 576 20.93 1.47 9.01
CA GLU A 576 20.50 2.74 9.62
C GLU A 576 19.10 3.18 9.22
N TYR A 577 18.29 2.30 8.65
CA TYR A 577 16.93 2.63 8.17
C TYR A 577 16.07 3.31 9.26
N ASN A 578 16.25 2.91 10.53
CA ASN A 578 15.48 3.40 11.65
C ASN A 578 15.89 4.81 12.13
N LYS A 579 16.90 5.43 11.50
CA LYS A 579 17.25 6.84 11.71
C LYS A 579 16.36 7.78 10.90
N HIS A 580 15.63 7.26 9.91
CA HIS A 580 14.68 8.05 9.14
C HIS A 580 13.39 8.28 9.93
N SER A 581 12.85 9.50 9.87
CA SER A 581 11.60 9.91 10.54
C SER A 581 10.38 9.10 10.13
N ASN A 582 10.43 8.43 8.98
CA ASN A 582 9.36 7.55 8.48
C ASN A 582 9.22 6.25 9.30
N PHE A 583 10.15 5.96 10.21
CA PHE A 583 10.15 4.73 11.01
C PHE A 583 10.04 5.02 12.50
N ASN A 584 9.17 4.28 13.17
CA ASN A 584 8.97 4.33 14.63
C ASN A 584 9.75 3.25 15.38
N ALA A 585 10.87 2.78 14.83
CA ALA A 585 11.69 1.69 15.38
C ALA A 585 12.30 1.99 16.75
N TRP A 586 12.28 3.24 17.20
CA TRP A 586 12.67 3.65 18.55
C TRP A 586 11.71 3.15 19.65
N LYS A 587 10.46 2.77 19.29
CA LYS A 587 9.52 2.08 20.18
C LYS A 587 9.76 0.57 20.05
N ALA A 588 10.33 -0.08 21.05
CA ALA A 588 10.74 -1.49 20.99
C ALA A 588 9.59 -2.47 20.66
N ALA A 589 8.33 -2.10 20.92
CA ALA A 589 7.15 -2.89 20.58
C ALA A 589 6.57 -2.57 19.18
N HIS A 590 7.13 -1.57 18.48
CA HIS A 590 6.61 -1.15 17.17
C HIS A 590 7.06 -2.12 16.07
N PRO A 591 6.20 -2.46 15.06
CA PRO A 591 6.57 -3.34 13.95
C PRO A 591 7.82 -2.90 13.20
N ASP A 592 8.08 -1.61 13.11
CA ASP A 592 9.28 -1.04 12.48
C ASP A 592 10.60 -1.45 13.14
N ALA A 593 10.56 -1.97 14.37
CA ALA A 593 11.73 -2.54 15.04
C ALA A 593 12.10 -3.95 14.51
N PHE A 594 11.22 -4.57 13.70
CA PHE A 594 11.36 -5.96 13.25
C PHE A 594 11.54 -6.04 11.73
N PRO A 595 12.77 -5.85 11.20
CA PRO A 595 13.04 -5.76 9.76
C PRO A 595 12.51 -6.93 8.93
N ASN A 596 12.51 -8.14 9.50
CA ASN A 596 12.06 -9.35 8.81
C ASN A 596 10.53 -9.41 8.61
N GLN A 597 9.79 -8.49 9.25
CA GLN A 597 8.33 -8.36 9.16
C GLN A 597 7.91 -7.14 8.33
N LEU A 598 8.85 -6.36 7.82
CA LEU A 598 8.55 -5.18 7.00
C LEU A 598 8.27 -5.57 5.53
N THR A 599 7.59 -4.68 4.83
CA THR A 599 7.04 -4.92 3.48
C THR A 599 8.04 -5.43 2.44
N PRO A 600 9.32 -5.05 2.40
CA PRO A 600 10.26 -5.62 1.43
C PRO A 600 10.44 -7.14 1.52
N SER A 601 10.15 -7.76 2.68
CA SER A 601 10.18 -9.22 2.86
C SER A 601 8.91 -9.93 2.38
N ASP A 602 7.81 -9.19 2.14
CA ASP A 602 6.53 -9.78 1.74
C ASP A 602 6.54 -10.19 0.25
N PRO A 603 5.88 -11.29 -0.12
CA PRO A 603 5.76 -11.70 -1.53
C PRO A 603 4.85 -10.76 -2.34
N THR A 604 3.83 -10.21 -1.72
CA THR A 604 2.80 -9.35 -2.33
C THR A 604 2.56 -8.11 -1.48
N LEU A 605 1.99 -7.08 -2.08
CA LEU A 605 1.41 -5.93 -1.39
C LEU A 605 -0.08 -6.20 -1.16
N CYS A 606 -0.57 -5.87 0.03
CA CYS A 606 -1.97 -5.92 0.40
C CYS A 606 -2.54 -4.49 0.42
N LEU A 607 -2.94 -3.99 -0.75
CA LEU A 607 -3.41 -2.62 -0.91
C LEU A 607 -4.91 -2.50 -0.65
N VAL A 608 -5.27 -1.55 0.20
CA VAL A 608 -6.65 -1.23 0.54
C VAL A 608 -6.90 0.27 0.52
N ASP A 609 -8.18 0.64 0.56
CA ASP A 609 -8.65 2.03 0.69
C ASP A 609 -7.95 2.75 1.83
N SER A 610 -7.33 3.89 1.55
CA SER A 610 -6.61 4.69 2.55
C SER A 610 -7.53 5.31 3.63
N GLY A 611 -8.85 5.28 3.42
CA GLY A 611 -9.83 5.65 4.44
C GLY A 611 -9.78 4.77 5.70
N HIS A 612 -9.25 3.56 5.61
CA HIS A 612 -8.97 2.70 6.78
C HIS A 612 -7.94 3.34 7.73
N ALA A 613 -6.99 4.11 7.23
CA ALA A 613 -6.02 4.83 8.05
C ALA A 613 -6.53 6.22 8.41
N ILE A 614 -6.60 7.10 7.41
CA ILE A 614 -7.10 8.47 7.55
C ILE A 614 -7.97 8.77 6.34
N ASN A 615 -9.25 9.12 6.59
CA ASN A 615 -10.20 9.34 5.51
C ASN A 615 -10.03 10.70 4.80
N ILE A 616 -8.78 11.14 4.59
CA ILE A 616 -8.43 12.34 3.79
C ILE A 616 -7.03 12.19 3.19
N GLY A 617 -6.84 12.67 1.97
CA GLY A 617 -5.61 12.52 1.21
C GLY A 617 -4.49 13.52 1.55
N CYS A 618 -4.28 13.86 2.83
CA CYS A 618 -3.25 14.82 3.24
C CYS A 618 -1.82 14.24 3.18
N VAL A 619 -1.63 12.97 3.54
CA VAL A 619 -0.29 12.40 3.73
C VAL A 619 0.63 12.55 2.51
N PRO A 620 0.21 12.28 1.27
CA PRO A 620 1.10 12.44 0.11
C PRO A 620 1.55 13.88 -0.14
N VAL A 621 0.70 14.86 0.15
CA VAL A 621 1.05 16.28 -0.06
C VAL A 621 1.89 16.86 1.07
N LEU A 622 1.99 16.16 2.20
CA LEU A 622 2.85 16.53 3.32
C LEU A 622 4.29 16.06 3.17
N ARG A 623 4.64 15.41 2.07
CA ARG A 623 6.04 15.11 1.75
C ARG A 623 6.85 16.40 1.67
N PRO A 624 8.02 16.48 2.35
CA PRO A 624 8.86 17.69 2.33
C PRO A 624 9.25 18.14 0.91
N GLU A 625 9.43 17.18 0.01
CA GLU A 625 9.85 17.44 -1.38
C GLU A 625 8.79 18.18 -2.21
N ARG A 626 7.52 18.14 -1.78
CA ARG A 626 6.40 18.87 -2.43
C ARG A 626 6.25 20.30 -1.92
N ASP A 627 6.82 20.64 -0.78
CA ASP A 627 6.85 22.00 -0.19
C ASP A 627 5.49 22.70 -0.27
N VAL A 628 4.44 22.04 0.23
CA VAL A 628 3.05 22.55 0.16
C VAL A 628 2.82 23.62 1.21
N ASP A 629 2.42 24.82 0.76
CA ASP A 629 2.19 25.99 1.60
C ASP A 629 0.76 26.10 2.13
N VAL A 630 -0.22 25.67 1.33
CA VAL A 630 -1.66 25.72 1.67
C VAL A 630 -2.33 24.41 1.30
N ILE A 631 -3.12 23.85 2.22
CA ILE A 631 -3.94 22.66 1.99
C ILE A 631 -5.41 23.05 2.10
N ILE A 632 -6.17 22.88 1.03
CA ILE A 632 -7.63 23.02 1.03
C ILE A 632 -8.21 21.62 1.23
N CYS A 633 -8.74 21.36 2.40
CA CYS A 633 -9.33 20.10 2.82
C CYS A 633 -10.82 20.08 2.51
N LEU A 634 -11.25 19.15 1.65
CA LEU A 634 -12.65 18.92 1.30
C LEU A 634 -13.10 17.62 1.95
N SER A 635 -13.81 17.69 3.07
CA SER A 635 -14.25 16.51 3.80
C SER A 635 -15.71 16.18 3.49
N TYR A 636 -15.93 14.96 3.04
CA TYR A 636 -17.26 14.36 2.82
C TYR A 636 -17.46 13.16 3.75
N SER A 637 -16.66 13.06 4.81
CA SER A 637 -16.78 12.02 5.82
C SER A 637 -18.15 12.09 6.50
N TRP A 638 -18.75 10.90 6.73
CA TRP A 638 -20.03 10.81 7.44
C TRP A 638 -19.78 10.70 8.94
N ASP A 639 -19.47 11.82 9.55
CA ASP A 639 -19.25 11.94 11.00
C ASP A 639 -19.81 13.29 11.46
N PRO A 640 -21.15 13.49 11.42
CA PRO A 640 -21.78 14.79 11.64
C PRO A 640 -21.56 15.36 13.04
N ASP A 641 -21.26 14.51 14.03
CA ASP A 641 -20.98 14.92 15.42
C ASP A 641 -19.49 15.28 15.62
N HIS A 642 -18.59 14.81 14.73
CA HIS A 642 -17.14 14.98 14.82
C HIS A 642 -16.52 15.43 13.48
N ILE A 643 -17.04 16.52 12.94
CA ILE A 643 -16.67 17.04 11.61
C ILE A 643 -15.18 17.42 11.45
N LEU A 644 -14.41 17.48 12.54
CA LEU A 644 -12.96 17.75 12.54
C LEU A 644 -12.12 16.46 12.65
N ASN A 645 -12.74 15.28 12.69
CA ASN A 645 -12.05 14.01 12.96
C ASN A 645 -10.91 13.71 11.97
N VAL A 646 -11.10 13.99 10.68
CA VAL A 646 -10.06 13.79 9.66
C VAL A 646 -8.83 14.67 9.90
N ILE A 647 -9.02 15.91 10.38
CA ILE A 647 -7.91 16.83 10.71
C ILE A 647 -7.22 16.39 12.00
N LYS A 648 -7.97 15.94 13.01
CA LYS A 648 -7.42 15.36 14.26
C LYS A 648 -6.50 14.18 13.98
N LYS A 649 -6.97 13.22 13.16
CA LYS A 649 -6.20 12.03 12.77
C LYS A 649 -4.95 12.42 11.98
N THR A 650 -5.06 13.38 11.05
CA THR A 650 -3.92 13.90 10.30
C THR A 650 -2.89 14.57 11.22
N ALA A 651 -3.34 15.41 12.17
CA ALA A 651 -2.45 16.06 13.12
C ALA A 651 -1.72 15.03 14.03
N ALA A 652 -2.42 13.98 14.47
CA ALA A 652 -1.83 12.89 15.23
C ALA A 652 -0.76 12.14 14.43
N TYR A 653 -1.07 11.79 13.18
CA TYR A 653 -0.11 11.16 12.26
C TYR A 653 1.14 12.04 12.06
N CYS A 654 0.95 13.33 11.79
CA CYS A 654 2.05 14.27 11.60
C CYS A 654 2.94 14.39 12.85
N LYS A 655 2.33 14.42 14.03
CA LYS A 655 3.06 14.43 15.30
C LYS A 655 3.91 13.18 15.50
N ASP A 656 3.36 12.01 15.17
CA ASP A 656 4.08 10.72 15.30
C ASP A 656 5.24 10.58 14.31
N HIS A 657 5.23 11.33 13.20
CA HIS A 657 6.23 11.29 12.13
C HIS A 657 7.09 12.55 12.02
N ASP A 658 7.03 13.46 13.02
CA ASP A 658 7.76 14.74 13.02
C ASP A 658 7.50 15.60 11.77
N ILE A 659 6.28 15.54 11.23
CA ILE A 659 5.86 16.33 10.07
C ILE A 659 5.27 17.65 10.55
N PRO A 660 5.72 18.82 10.04
CA PRO A 660 5.11 20.11 10.37
C PRO A 660 3.63 20.15 9.96
N PHE A 661 2.75 20.33 10.92
CA PHE A 661 1.30 20.46 10.72
C PHE A 661 0.69 21.34 11.81
N PRO A 662 -0.32 22.18 11.52
CA PRO A 662 -0.91 23.05 12.52
C PRO A 662 -1.62 22.26 13.62
N SER A 663 -1.40 22.68 14.86
CA SER A 663 -2.09 22.17 16.03
C SER A 663 -3.30 23.04 16.38
N ALA A 664 -4.33 22.43 17.00
CA ALA A 664 -5.51 23.16 17.45
C ALA A 664 -6.13 22.50 18.70
N ASP A 665 -6.86 23.29 19.47
CA ASP A 665 -7.73 22.77 20.54
C ASP A 665 -9.06 22.30 19.94
N PHE A 666 -9.04 21.11 19.37
CA PHE A 666 -10.20 20.49 18.74
C PHE A 666 -11.38 20.32 19.71
N ALA A 667 -11.10 20.04 20.99
CA ALA A 667 -12.14 19.85 21.98
C ALA A 667 -12.93 21.13 22.28
N SER A 668 -12.30 22.29 22.17
CA SER A 668 -12.97 23.58 22.26
C SER A 668 -13.73 23.92 20.97
N LEU A 669 -13.15 23.66 19.82
CA LEU A 669 -13.79 23.93 18.51
C LEU A 669 -15.06 23.08 18.30
N GLU A 670 -15.08 21.83 18.77
CA GLU A 670 -16.25 20.95 18.67
C GLU A 670 -17.43 21.40 19.55
N LYS A 671 -17.20 22.24 20.54
CA LYS A 671 -18.26 22.83 21.38
C LYS A 671 -18.87 24.08 20.76
N GLU A 672 -18.20 24.69 19.79
CA GLU A 672 -18.73 25.86 19.08
C GLU A 672 -19.78 25.43 18.03
N PRO A 673 -20.66 26.34 17.60
CA PRO A 673 -21.55 26.09 16.47
C PRO A 673 -20.76 25.71 15.22
N GLN A 674 -21.27 24.73 14.45
CA GLN A 674 -20.64 24.29 13.21
C GLN A 674 -20.46 25.47 12.23
N LYS A 675 -19.28 25.51 11.59
CA LYS A 675 -18.88 26.47 10.57
C LYS A 675 -18.72 25.78 9.22
N GLU A 676 -18.93 26.51 8.14
CA GLU A 676 -18.70 26.01 6.77
C GLU A 676 -17.22 25.84 6.45
N VAL A 677 -16.34 26.60 7.13
CA VAL A 677 -14.89 26.57 6.96
C VAL A 677 -14.16 26.75 8.27
N TYR A 678 -13.06 26.03 8.43
CA TYR A 678 -12.12 26.14 9.55
C TYR A 678 -10.72 26.42 9.00
N ILE A 679 -10.00 27.37 9.61
CA ILE A 679 -8.63 27.71 9.25
C ILE A 679 -7.72 27.24 10.38
N PHE A 680 -6.76 26.38 10.06
CA PHE A 680 -5.73 25.93 10.99
C PHE A 680 -4.38 26.45 10.51
N GLU A 681 -3.65 27.07 11.42
CA GLU A 681 -2.33 27.62 11.15
C GLU A 681 -1.48 27.55 12.41
N ASP A 682 -0.17 27.44 12.23
CA ASP A 682 0.80 27.51 13.30
C ASP A 682 1.64 28.79 13.13
N GLU A 683 1.51 29.73 14.07
CA GLU A 683 2.27 30.99 14.03
C GLU A 683 3.72 30.80 14.53
N GLU A 684 3.95 29.79 15.35
CA GLU A 684 5.28 29.48 15.91
C GLU A 684 6.10 28.62 14.93
N ASN A 685 5.44 27.79 14.12
CA ASN A 685 6.09 26.95 13.12
C ASN A 685 5.69 27.35 11.68
N PRO A 686 6.42 28.27 11.04
CA PRO A 686 6.12 28.70 9.69
C PRO A 686 6.35 27.62 8.59
N GLU A 687 6.96 26.49 8.94
CA GLU A 687 7.10 25.34 8.02
C GLU A 687 5.79 24.54 7.90
N ALA A 688 4.88 24.66 8.85
CA ALA A 688 3.57 24.04 8.77
C ALA A 688 2.68 24.73 7.72
N PRO A 689 1.99 23.96 6.84
CA PRO A 689 1.06 24.56 5.88
C PRO A 689 -0.12 25.23 6.58
N ILE A 690 -0.76 26.19 5.91
CA ILE A 690 -2.07 26.69 6.34
C ILE A 690 -3.13 25.72 5.82
N VAL A 691 -3.99 25.20 6.70
CA VAL A 691 -5.05 24.25 6.35
C VAL A 691 -6.41 24.95 6.36
N VAL A 692 -7.11 24.92 5.23
CA VAL A 692 -8.46 25.44 5.03
C VAL A 692 -9.40 24.26 4.93
N HIS A 693 -10.13 23.96 5.98
CA HIS A 693 -10.97 22.76 6.09
C HIS A 693 -12.44 23.06 5.86
N PHE A 694 -13.02 22.41 4.86
CA PHE A 694 -14.44 22.41 4.56
C PHE A 694 -15.08 21.08 4.98
N PRO A 695 -15.78 21.00 6.11
CA PRO A 695 -16.60 19.84 6.45
C PRO A 695 -17.88 19.81 5.59
N LEU A 696 -18.51 18.64 5.47
CA LEU A 696 -19.82 18.54 4.83
C LEU A 696 -20.90 18.98 5.81
N VAL A 697 -21.33 20.22 5.68
CA VAL A 697 -22.35 20.87 6.55
C VAL A 697 -23.29 21.74 5.71
N ASN A 698 -24.51 21.91 6.22
CA ASN A 698 -25.49 22.86 5.69
C ASN A 698 -25.79 23.93 6.75
N VAL A 699 -24.95 24.97 6.84
CA VAL A 699 -25.08 26.04 7.85
C VAL A 699 -25.90 27.20 7.30
N THR A 700 -25.44 27.84 6.24
CA THR A 700 -26.12 29.01 5.68
C THR A 700 -26.85 28.74 4.37
N TYR A 701 -26.48 27.70 3.62
CA TYR A 701 -27.14 27.32 2.35
C TYR A 701 -28.65 27.12 2.50
N LYS A 702 -29.11 26.61 3.62
CA LYS A 702 -30.55 26.49 3.93
C LYS A 702 -31.30 27.83 3.91
N HIS A 703 -30.60 28.95 4.04
CA HIS A 703 -31.21 30.29 4.06
C HIS A 703 -30.82 31.16 2.84
N PHE A 704 -29.76 30.77 2.11
CA PHE A 704 -29.24 31.53 0.97
C PHE A 704 -29.11 30.62 -0.26
N LYS A 705 -29.55 31.06 -1.41
CA LYS A 705 -29.42 30.34 -2.70
C LYS A 705 -28.08 30.58 -3.40
N SER A 706 -27.46 31.72 -3.11
CA SER A 706 -26.11 32.10 -3.48
C SER A 706 -25.53 33.05 -2.43
N PRO A 707 -24.21 33.27 -2.37
CA PRO A 707 -23.64 34.20 -1.38
C PRO A 707 -24.33 35.55 -1.35
N GLY A 708 -24.86 35.93 -0.18
CA GLY A 708 -25.58 37.20 0.02
C GLY A 708 -27.02 37.24 -0.51
N VAL A 709 -27.51 36.24 -1.22
CA VAL A 709 -28.87 36.20 -1.79
C VAL A 709 -29.76 35.26 -1.00
N LYS A 710 -30.69 35.82 -0.21
CA LYS A 710 -31.61 35.02 0.62
C LYS A 710 -32.62 34.23 -0.22
N ARG A 711 -33.07 33.12 0.34
CA ARG A 711 -34.22 32.36 -0.13
C ARG A 711 -35.49 33.04 0.37
N GLU A 712 -36.42 33.29 -0.52
CA GLU A 712 -37.65 34.05 -0.21
C GLU A 712 -38.92 33.21 -0.36
N THR A 713 -38.98 32.28 -1.30
CA THR A 713 -40.17 31.47 -1.55
C THR A 713 -40.12 30.17 -0.79
N ALA A 714 -41.29 29.52 -0.55
CA ALA A 714 -41.37 28.21 0.07
C ALA A 714 -40.63 27.13 -0.74
N GLU A 715 -40.61 27.20 -2.06
CA GLU A 715 -39.86 26.31 -2.95
C GLU A 715 -38.37 26.51 -2.81
N GLU A 716 -37.89 27.75 -2.76
CA GLU A 716 -36.49 28.05 -2.53
C GLU A 716 -36.04 27.58 -1.15
N MET A 717 -36.84 27.80 -0.10
CA MET A 717 -36.53 27.34 1.25
C MET A 717 -36.41 25.80 1.28
N LYS A 718 -37.35 25.08 0.64
CA LYS A 718 -37.31 23.63 0.53
C LYS A 718 -36.06 23.14 -0.22
N ALA A 719 -35.64 23.82 -1.29
CA ALA A 719 -34.44 23.48 -2.02
C ALA A 719 -33.15 23.69 -1.19
N GLY A 720 -33.20 24.51 -0.13
CA GLY A 720 -32.09 24.68 0.83
C GLY A 720 -32.03 23.62 1.92
N GLU A 721 -33.06 22.80 2.06
CA GLU A 721 -33.13 21.72 3.07
C GLU A 721 -32.38 20.47 2.56
N VAL A 722 -31.05 20.51 2.57
CA VAL A 722 -30.18 19.40 2.20
C VAL A 722 -29.73 18.72 3.48
N ASP A 723 -30.21 17.49 3.71
CA ASP A 723 -29.89 16.71 4.90
C ASP A 723 -28.55 15.99 4.75
N VAL A 724 -27.52 16.49 5.42
CA VAL A 724 -26.16 15.91 5.44
C VAL A 724 -25.74 15.44 6.82
N SER A 725 -26.70 15.20 7.72
CA SER A 725 -26.40 14.87 9.13
C SER A 725 -27.23 13.76 9.74
N THR A 726 -28.43 13.48 9.23
CA THR A 726 -29.30 12.46 9.86
C THR A 726 -29.16 11.09 9.22
N SER A 727 -29.49 10.04 9.96
CA SER A 727 -29.48 8.66 9.46
C SER A 727 -30.46 8.38 8.31
N SER A 728 -31.46 9.25 8.13
CA SER A 728 -32.42 9.18 7.03
C SER A 728 -31.98 9.93 5.77
N SER A 729 -30.81 10.57 5.81
CA SER A 729 -30.25 11.30 4.67
C SER A 729 -30.07 10.40 3.43
N PRO A 730 -30.34 10.91 2.22
CA PRO A 730 -30.01 10.18 1.00
C PRO A 730 -28.50 10.01 0.79
N TYR A 731 -27.66 10.76 1.51
CA TYR A 731 -26.21 10.81 1.33
C TYR A 731 -25.44 9.89 2.28
N THR A 732 -26.11 9.04 3.06
CA THR A 732 -25.43 8.02 3.89
C THR A 732 -24.54 7.12 3.03
N THR A 733 -23.47 6.58 3.60
CA THR A 733 -22.47 5.78 2.88
C THR A 733 -23.05 4.53 2.20
N LYS A 734 -24.22 4.06 2.65
CA LYS A 734 -24.93 2.91 2.06
C LYS A 734 -25.51 3.20 0.69
N ASN A 735 -25.81 4.45 0.38
CA ASN A 735 -26.40 4.85 -0.89
C ASN A 735 -25.34 5.10 -1.94
N MET A 736 -25.33 4.28 -2.97
CA MET A 736 -24.37 4.37 -4.08
C MET A 736 -24.90 5.17 -5.29
N THR A 737 -26.19 5.49 -5.29
CA THR A 737 -26.86 6.27 -6.34
C THR A 737 -27.92 7.18 -5.71
N TYR A 738 -28.29 8.24 -6.41
CA TYR A 738 -29.21 9.28 -5.93
C TYR A 738 -30.40 9.50 -6.88
N THR A 739 -31.41 10.22 -6.42
CA THR A 739 -32.35 10.88 -7.31
C THR A 739 -31.64 12.03 -8.04
N LYS A 740 -32.22 12.53 -9.12
CA LYS A 740 -31.66 13.69 -9.83
C LYS A 740 -31.62 14.94 -8.94
N GLU A 741 -32.67 15.10 -8.15
CA GLU A 741 -32.85 16.20 -7.21
C GLU A 741 -31.79 16.14 -6.10
N ASP A 742 -31.58 14.98 -5.49
CA ASP A 742 -30.58 14.78 -4.44
C ASP A 742 -29.15 14.99 -4.96
N TYR A 743 -28.86 14.51 -6.18
CA TYR A 743 -27.56 14.73 -6.80
C TYR A 743 -27.28 16.22 -7.00
N GLU A 744 -28.22 16.97 -7.60
CA GLU A 744 -28.09 18.40 -7.83
C GLU A 744 -27.99 19.18 -6.50
N ALA A 745 -28.81 18.82 -5.52
CA ALA A 745 -28.80 19.47 -4.21
C ALA A 745 -27.44 19.35 -3.50
N LEU A 746 -26.78 18.20 -3.57
CA LEU A 746 -25.45 18.01 -2.98
C LEU A 746 -24.37 18.78 -3.74
N VAL A 747 -24.41 18.76 -5.08
CA VAL A 747 -23.50 19.56 -5.92
C VAL A 747 -23.65 21.05 -5.59
N ASP A 748 -24.87 21.55 -5.50
CA ASP A 748 -25.13 22.97 -5.23
C ASP A 748 -24.73 23.37 -3.81
N LEU A 749 -24.98 22.54 -2.79
CA LEU A 749 -24.54 22.77 -1.42
C LEU A 749 -23.02 22.91 -1.35
N THR A 750 -22.28 21.96 -1.91
CA THR A 750 -20.82 21.95 -1.84
C THR A 750 -20.18 23.06 -2.65
N THR A 751 -20.77 23.42 -3.78
CA THR A 751 -20.40 24.62 -4.56
C THR A 751 -20.63 25.89 -3.72
N TYR A 752 -21.82 26.03 -3.13
CA TYR A 752 -22.15 27.18 -2.32
C TYR A 752 -21.19 27.39 -1.13
N ASN A 753 -20.87 26.30 -0.41
CA ASN A 753 -19.97 26.38 0.75
C ASN A 753 -18.59 26.94 0.36
N VAL A 754 -18.08 26.61 -0.81
CA VAL A 754 -16.82 27.17 -1.34
C VAL A 754 -17.01 28.64 -1.72
N LEU A 755 -18.05 28.96 -2.51
CA LEU A 755 -18.30 30.34 -2.97
C LEU A 755 -18.53 31.29 -1.81
N ASN A 756 -19.29 30.87 -0.79
CA ASN A 756 -19.61 31.68 0.38
C ASN A 756 -18.37 32.01 1.26
N ASN A 757 -17.32 31.18 1.13
CA ASN A 757 -16.10 31.30 1.92
C ASN A 757 -14.87 31.68 1.07
N LYS A 758 -15.08 32.30 -0.10
CA LYS A 758 -14.01 32.81 -0.96
C LYS A 758 -13.02 33.71 -0.20
N GLU A 759 -13.53 34.61 0.65
CA GLU A 759 -12.71 35.54 1.41
C GLU A 759 -11.78 34.81 2.39
N SER A 760 -12.26 33.74 3.05
CA SER A 760 -11.47 32.94 3.97
C SER A 760 -10.32 32.21 3.24
N ILE A 761 -10.59 31.65 2.06
CA ILE A 761 -9.58 31.01 1.22
C ILE A 761 -8.54 32.04 0.76
N THR A 762 -8.99 33.17 0.25
CA THR A 762 -8.12 34.23 -0.25
C THR A 762 -7.22 34.80 0.85
N LYS A 763 -7.74 34.98 2.06
CA LYS A 763 -6.96 35.42 3.24
C LYS A 763 -5.89 34.40 3.61
N ALA A 764 -6.21 33.10 3.62
CA ALA A 764 -5.26 32.05 3.92
C ALA A 764 -4.12 32.01 2.89
N ILE A 765 -4.44 32.12 1.59
CA ILE A 765 -3.46 32.17 0.49
C ILE A 765 -2.58 33.44 0.64
N HIS A 766 -3.17 34.61 0.88
CA HIS A 766 -2.42 35.87 1.05
C HIS A 766 -1.46 35.80 2.25
N LYS A 767 -1.92 35.24 3.40
CA LYS A 767 -1.09 35.04 4.59
C LYS A 767 0.07 34.09 4.32
N SER A 768 -0.17 33.02 3.61
CA SER A 768 0.87 32.06 3.22
C SER A 768 1.93 32.70 2.31
N LEU A 769 1.51 33.53 1.35
CA LEU A 769 2.43 34.28 0.49
C LEU A 769 3.32 35.23 1.30
N GLN A 770 2.76 35.93 2.29
CA GLN A 770 3.52 36.80 3.20
C GLN A 770 4.54 36.00 4.04
N ARG A 771 4.15 34.81 4.54
CA ARG A 771 5.06 33.92 5.26
C ARG A 771 6.23 33.48 4.39
N LYS A 772 5.94 33.05 3.14
CA LYS A 772 6.97 32.59 2.19
C LYS A 772 7.94 33.72 1.82
N ALA A 773 7.45 34.94 1.57
CA ALA A 773 8.27 36.10 1.33
C ALA A 773 9.19 36.46 2.53
N SER A 774 8.69 36.31 3.76
CA SER A 774 9.47 36.58 4.98
C SER A 774 10.59 35.57 5.21
N LYS A 775 10.44 34.30 4.77
CA LYS A 775 11.49 33.29 4.85
C LYS A 775 12.67 33.58 3.91
N ILE A 776 12.40 34.10 2.74
CA ILE A 776 13.45 34.42 1.72
C ILE A 776 14.31 35.61 2.16
N ASN A 777 13.76 36.53 2.93
CA ASN A 777 14.44 37.74 3.41
C ASN A 777 15.24 37.51 4.71
N LYS A 778 15.18 36.34 5.32
CA LYS A 778 16.01 35.91 6.46
C LYS A 778 17.16 35.04 6.01
#